data_6902a6e80acbe01eb70f88b336614a6d
#
_entry.id   6902a6e80acbe01eb70f88b336614a6d
#
_cell.length_a   1.000
_cell.length_b   1.000
_cell.length_c   1.000
_cell.angle_alpha   90.00
_cell.angle_beta   90.00
_cell.angle_gamma   90.00
#
_symmetry.space_group_name_H-M   'P 1'
#
loop_
_entity.id
_entity.type
_entity.pdbx_description
1 polymer ?
#
loop_
_entity_poly.entity_id
_entity_poly.type
_entity_poly.pdbx_seq_one_letter_code
_entity_poly.pdbx_strand_id
1 'polypeptide(L)'
;MISQTLKIAALTGVAAAALLAAPPALGQDAPVVDAAPVADAAPAGEEEVVVTGSRARGRTAVNTPVPVDVISAGDIARAGALGGEFGQALQNLVPSFNFPRQSNSGSADLVRPAQLRGLSPDQVLVLVNGKRRHTTSITTVESKTGRGTAPVDFNAIPSGAIKRIEVLRDGAGAQYGSDAIAGVINVILDDAPEGIEVNGSYGIHTTHFDPTGADLTDGETWVLQGEIGVPLGIEGAYLRAGIEYRDRAPTRRGGFDEVPFFEDPANIPLVGGQVNFAPGDGGSEDLNLWFNAAAPVGDGIEAYAFGTYGQRNAEGTGFFRYPVSSANILSVYPLGYRPVTTGDNEDYAATAGLRGEAGAWTWDTSLNYGHNRFEAGVRNSLNPSLGPTSPRTFFTGAYEVELFTANLDVTRTFDAGLAEPATFAFGAEYRNEGFRSEAGEPASYAAGPFVGLAVGAQAGGGLRPEETRDISRDVLSAYAELSLQLSETLLLDVAGRYEDYSDFGDTLAGKAALRWEFAEGLALRASISNSYRAPSLVQVGYGTSSLSFGPGGILQSVQTLQVDDPLARALGAPDLEAESAVNYSAGFTAALGDAFRFSIDGYRIDVQDRITLSERVDAATLPPALQALFAARNITAANFFTNAVDTETTGVDVVATYRFDEVLDGVLNVSGAVSYAETEITAIRNFPGVTVIGVEEANTVEDASPKSKIILTLDWTDQTWSLLGRLTRYGEAKRVFNFGGGFEPEQTYGAEFQFDLEVGYQASENVNLYAGASNLFDAYPDRSNGDIFYFGNFPYDVLSPIGMNGRYLYAGVRTSW
;
A
#
# COMPACT_ATOMS: atom_id res chain seq x y z
N MET A 1 28.41 10.42 -2.91
CA MET A 1 29.01 11.57 -3.64
C MET A 1 28.15 12.02 -4.84
N ILE A 2 27.51 11.12 -5.56
CA ILE A 2 26.58 11.43 -6.67
C ILE A 2 25.29 12.09 -6.16
N SER A 3 24.77 11.66 -5.01
CA SER A 3 23.55 12.20 -4.36
C SER A 3 23.67 13.70 -3.99
N GLN A 4 24.79 14.14 -3.45
CA GLN A 4 24.97 15.58 -3.10
C GLN A 4 25.09 16.48 -4.32
N THR A 5 25.65 15.96 -5.41
CA THR A 5 25.79 16.71 -6.66
C THR A 5 24.44 16.85 -7.37
N LEU A 6 23.57 15.83 -7.30
CA LEU A 6 22.20 15.92 -7.81
C LEU A 6 21.34 16.89 -7.00
N LYS A 7 21.46 16.90 -5.66
CA LYS A 7 20.75 17.85 -4.78
C LYS A 7 21.07 19.32 -5.11
N ILE A 8 22.35 19.61 -5.37
CA ILE A 8 22.79 20.95 -5.74
C ILE A 8 22.36 21.29 -7.18
N ALA A 9 22.43 20.34 -8.10
CA ALA A 9 22.00 20.53 -9.48
C ALA A 9 20.48 20.67 -9.61
N ALA A 10 19.70 19.95 -8.81
CA ALA A 10 18.24 20.08 -8.78
C ALA A 10 17.79 21.43 -8.19
N LEU A 11 18.42 21.88 -7.10
CA LEU A 11 18.14 23.22 -6.51
C LEU A 11 18.51 24.36 -7.44
N THR A 12 19.63 24.26 -8.17
CA THR A 12 20.04 25.26 -9.16
C THR A 12 19.25 25.13 -10.45
N GLY A 13 18.79 23.92 -10.83
CA GLY A 13 17.96 23.67 -12.00
C GLY A 13 16.55 24.23 -11.86
N VAL A 14 15.89 24.05 -10.70
CA VAL A 14 14.56 24.59 -10.41
C VAL A 14 14.59 26.13 -10.32
N ALA A 15 15.62 26.70 -9.68
CA ALA A 15 15.82 28.15 -9.64
C ALA A 15 16.15 28.74 -11.03
N ALA A 16 16.93 28.00 -11.85
CA ALA A 16 17.27 28.41 -13.21
C ALA A 16 16.10 28.23 -14.20
N ALA A 17 15.26 27.21 -14.04
CA ALA A 17 14.05 27.04 -14.86
C ALA A 17 13.02 28.13 -14.57
N ALA A 18 12.86 28.51 -13.29
CA ALA A 18 12.02 29.62 -12.89
C ALA A 18 12.52 30.99 -13.41
N LEU A 19 13.85 31.13 -13.59
CA LEU A 19 14.47 32.36 -14.13
C LEU A 19 14.55 32.38 -15.66
N LEU A 20 14.55 31.21 -16.33
CA LEU A 20 14.59 31.09 -17.79
C LEU A 20 13.21 31.14 -18.45
N ALA A 21 12.13 30.92 -17.69
CA ALA A 21 10.73 31.00 -18.17
C ALA A 21 10.15 32.41 -18.12
N ALA A 22 10.90 33.44 -17.73
CA ALA A 22 10.47 34.83 -17.86
C ALA A 22 10.67 35.28 -19.32
N PRO A 23 9.61 35.55 -20.11
CA PRO A 23 9.77 36.06 -21.47
C PRO A 23 10.35 37.50 -21.44
N PRO A 24 11.23 37.88 -22.40
CA PRO A 24 11.68 39.27 -22.49
C PRO A 24 10.48 40.14 -22.85
N ALA A 25 10.26 41.16 -22.06
CA ALA A 25 9.24 42.17 -22.31
C ALA A 25 9.60 42.94 -23.62
N LEU A 26 8.95 42.53 -24.72
CA LEU A 26 8.85 43.33 -25.92
C LEU A 26 7.38 43.74 -26.05
N GLY A 27 7.13 45.01 -25.78
CA GLY A 27 5.83 45.58 -25.93
C GLY A 27 5.40 45.58 -27.39
N GLN A 28 4.19 45.06 -27.58
CA GLN A 28 3.25 45.53 -28.64
C GLN A 28 1.82 45.07 -28.27
N ASP A 29 0.90 45.99 -28.39
CA ASP A 29 -0.53 45.80 -28.16
C ASP A 29 -1.09 44.63 -28.97
N ALA A 30 -1.57 43.58 -28.28
CA ALA A 30 -2.43 42.57 -28.84
C ALA A 30 -3.74 42.49 -28.01
N PRO A 31 -4.89 42.16 -28.63
CA PRO A 31 -6.18 42.20 -27.95
C PRO A 31 -6.24 41.21 -26.81
N VAL A 32 -6.92 41.61 -25.74
CA VAL A 32 -7.25 40.82 -24.57
C VAL A 32 -7.99 39.56 -25.03
N VAL A 33 -7.32 38.45 -25.03
CA VAL A 33 -7.93 37.12 -25.05
C VAL A 33 -8.17 36.80 -23.59
N ASP A 34 -9.39 36.46 -23.23
CA ASP A 34 -9.76 36.02 -21.89
C ASP A 34 -8.76 34.94 -21.44
N ALA A 35 -8.11 35.20 -20.33
CA ALA A 35 -7.20 34.23 -19.69
C ALA A 35 -8.00 32.96 -19.35
N ALA A 36 -7.49 31.82 -19.77
CA ALA A 36 -8.00 30.55 -19.29
C ALA A 36 -7.86 30.52 -17.76
N PRO A 37 -8.89 30.11 -17.03
CA PRO A 37 -8.83 30.03 -15.58
C PRO A 37 -7.74 29.03 -15.14
N VAL A 38 -6.97 29.42 -14.13
CA VAL A 38 -6.15 28.56 -13.28
C VAL A 38 -6.96 27.29 -12.97
N ALA A 39 -6.32 26.12 -12.95
CA ALA A 39 -6.98 24.84 -12.66
C ALA A 39 -7.89 24.97 -11.43
N ASP A 40 -9.13 25.29 -11.72
CA ASP A 40 -10.18 25.43 -10.72
C ASP A 40 -10.38 24.06 -10.05
N ALA A 41 -10.57 24.09 -8.75
CA ALA A 41 -11.44 23.10 -8.13
C ALA A 41 -12.65 22.94 -9.04
N ALA A 42 -12.87 21.73 -9.57
CA ALA A 42 -13.87 21.46 -10.62
C ALA A 42 -15.11 22.32 -10.44
N PRO A 43 -15.60 23.00 -11.50
CA PRO A 43 -16.71 23.92 -11.35
C PRO A 43 -17.87 23.15 -10.72
N ALA A 44 -18.46 23.75 -9.68
CA ALA A 44 -19.61 23.17 -8.99
C ALA A 44 -20.73 22.97 -10.01
N GLY A 45 -21.00 21.69 -10.37
CA GLY A 45 -22.08 21.32 -11.26
C GLY A 45 -21.85 20.17 -12.20
N GLU A 46 -20.63 19.77 -12.51
CA GLU A 46 -20.37 18.54 -13.26
C GLU A 46 -19.90 17.43 -12.31
N GLU A 47 -20.80 16.49 -12.00
CA GLU A 47 -20.43 15.27 -11.28
C GLU A 47 -19.42 14.49 -12.11
N GLU A 48 -18.24 14.20 -11.53
CA GLU A 48 -17.17 13.48 -12.21
C GLU A 48 -17.61 12.07 -12.58
N VAL A 49 -17.47 11.71 -13.87
CA VAL A 49 -17.87 10.40 -14.38
C VAL A 49 -16.93 9.32 -13.83
N VAL A 50 -17.50 8.33 -13.13
CA VAL A 50 -16.81 7.17 -12.59
C VAL A 50 -16.72 6.09 -13.67
N VAL A 51 -15.56 5.45 -13.80
CA VAL A 51 -15.34 4.34 -14.72
C VAL A 51 -15.17 3.00 -13.99
N THR A 52 -15.16 3.02 -12.64
CA THR A 52 -14.99 1.84 -11.81
C THR A 52 -16.33 1.35 -11.25
N GLY A 53 -16.55 0.04 -11.25
CA GLY A 53 -17.75 -0.61 -10.69
C GLY A 53 -18.94 -0.72 -11.63
N SER A 54 -18.89 -0.14 -12.83
CA SER A 54 -19.87 -0.34 -13.90
C SER A 54 -19.24 -0.07 -15.25
N ARG A 55 -19.61 -0.82 -16.27
CA ARG A 55 -19.21 -0.57 -17.66
C ARG A 55 -20.22 0.30 -18.43
N ALA A 56 -21.31 0.68 -17.77
CA ALA A 56 -22.26 1.66 -18.30
C ALA A 56 -21.64 3.06 -18.20
N ARG A 57 -21.65 3.80 -19.34
CA ARG A 57 -21.07 5.16 -19.43
C ARG A 57 -21.93 6.20 -18.69
N GLY A 58 -21.28 7.26 -18.19
CA GLY A 58 -21.94 8.43 -17.60
C GLY A 58 -22.43 8.21 -16.17
N ARG A 59 -21.92 7.22 -15.45
CA ARG A 59 -22.19 7.03 -14.03
C ARG A 59 -21.34 8.00 -13.20
N THR A 60 -21.90 8.48 -12.10
CA THR A 60 -21.21 9.30 -11.09
C THR A 60 -21.20 8.55 -9.76
N ALA A 61 -20.39 8.98 -8.79
CA ALA A 61 -20.29 8.35 -7.48
C ALA A 61 -21.65 8.23 -6.75
N VAL A 62 -22.59 9.15 -7.02
CA VAL A 62 -23.91 9.17 -6.40
C VAL A 62 -24.91 8.26 -7.10
N ASN A 63 -24.80 8.10 -8.43
CA ASN A 63 -25.77 7.32 -9.20
C ASN A 63 -25.34 5.88 -9.53
N THR A 64 -24.19 5.42 -9.00
CA THR A 64 -23.77 4.02 -9.08
C THR A 64 -24.58 3.13 -8.13
N PRO A 65 -24.84 1.85 -8.51
CA PRO A 65 -25.53 0.89 -7.62
C PRO A 65 -24.63 0.34 -6.50
N VAL A 66 -23.35 0.72 -6.49
CA VAL A 66 -22.31 0.29 -5.51
C VAL A 66 -21.54 1.51 -4.98
N PRO A 67 -20.96 1.47 -3.77
CA PRO A 67 -20.23 2.59 -3.19
C PRO A 67 -18.90 2.82 -3.91
N VAL A 68 -18.71 4.01 -4.48
CA VAL A 68 -17.43 4.46 -5.08
C VAL A 68 -17.09 5.83 -4.53
N ASP A 69 -15.87 5.99 -4.00
CA ASP A 69 -15.32 7.29 -3.65
C ASP A 69 -14.45 7.79 -4.81
N VAL A 70 -14.55 9.08 -5.11
CA VAL A 70 -13.70 9.75 -6.10
C VAL A 70 -12.86 10.78 -5.37
N ILE A 71 -11.54 10.70 -5.57
CA ILE A 71 -10.55 11.54 -4.90
C ILE A 71 -9.75 12.24 -6.00
N SER A 72 -9.87 13.56 -6.07
CA SER A 72 -9.21 14.37 -7.11
C SER A 72 -7.71 14.54 -6.84
N ALA A 73 -6.95 14.94 -7.87
CA ALA A 73 -5.56 15.37 -7.73
C ALA A 73 -5.41 16.50 -6.69
N GLY A 74 -6.34 17.43 -6.66
CA GLY A 74 -6.37 18.51 -5.66
C GLY A 74 -6.52 18.02 -4.23
N ASP A 75 -7.37 17.02 -3.99
CA ASP A 75 -7.52 16.39 -2.68
C ASP A 75 -6.23 15.68 -2.25
N ILE A 76 -5.59 14.95 -3.17
CA ILE A 76 -4.31 14.27 -2.91
C ILE A 76 -3.22 15.29 -2.57
N ALA A 77 -3.11 16.36 -3.36
CA ALA A 77 -2.11 17.40 -3.16
C ALA A 77 -2.24 18.10 -1.79
N ARG A 78 -3.48 18.29 -1.29
CA ARG A 78 -3.78 18.91 0.01
C ARG A 78 -3.98 17.91 1.14
N ALA A 79 -3.84 16.62 0.90
CA ALA A 79 -4.03 15.61 1.92
C ALA A 79 -2.99 15.67 3.06
N GLY A 80 -1.96 16.53 2.96
CA GLY A 80 -0.88 16.59 3.93
C GLY A 80 -0.07 15.29 3.94
N ALA A 81 0.10 14.67 2.77
CA ALA A 81 0.79 13.39 2.65
C ALA A 81 2.26 13.54 3.04
N LEU A 82 2.70 12.77 4.03
CA LEU A 82 4.07 12.70 4.46
C LEU A 82 4.96 12.28 3.28
N GLY A 83 5.82 13.19 2.83
CA GLY A 83 6.79 12.92 1.76
C GLY A 83 6.17 12.58 0.39
N GLY A 84 4.96 13.06 0.09
CA GLY A 84 4.34 12.87 -1.22
C GLY A 84 3.85 11.44 -1.52
N GLU A 85 3.71 10.57 -0.52
CA GLU A 85 3.18 9.20 -0.71
C GLU A 85 1.66 9.22 -0.91
N PHE A 86 1.15 8.84 -2.09
CA PHE A 86 -0.29 8.87 -2.31
C PHE A 86 -1.07 7.85 -1.46
N GLY A 87 -0.48 6.73 -1.09
CA GLY A 87 -1.07 5.80 -0.12
C GLY A 87 -1.33 6.46 1.24
N GLN A 88 -0.48 7.40 1.66
CA GLN A 88 -0.72 8.20 2.86
C GLN A 88 -1.85 9.22 2.64
N ALA A 89 -1.96 9.79 1.44
CA ALA A 89 -3.09 10.64 1.09
C ALA A 89 -4.41 9.86 1.17
N LEU A 90 -4.46 8.63 0.63
CA LEU A 90 -5.63 7.75 0.77
C LEU A 90 -5.96 7.45 2.23
N GLN A 91 -4.96 7.18 3.09
CA GLN A 91 -5.19 6.99 4.52
C GLN A 91 -5.84 8.21 5.17
N ASN A 92 -5.49 9.41 4.74
CA ASN A 92 -6.02 10.66 5.26
C ASN A 92 -7.41 11.04 4.71
N LEU A 93 -7.82 10.47 3.57
CA LEU A 93 -9.05 10.82 2.86
C LEU A 93 -10.12 9.72 2.92
N VAL A 94 -9.72 8.44 2.89
CA VAL A 94 -10.62 7.29 2.86
C VAL A 94 -10.70 6.63 4.24
N PRO A 95 -11.85 6.66 4.92
CA PRO A 95 -11.95 6.17 6.29
C PRO A 95 -11.74 4.66 6.40
N SER A 96 -12.11 3.87 5.39
CA SER A 96 -11.94 2.41 5.37
C SER A 96 -10.55 1.95 4.89
N PHE A 97 -9.66 2.88 4.52
CA PHE A 97 -8.31 2.58 4.04
C PHE A 97 -7.28 2.72 5.16
N ASN A 98 -6.39 1.74 5.33
CA ASN A 98 -5.33 1.73 6.33
C ASN A 98 -3.97 1.48 5.66
N PHE A 99 -3.00 2.37 5.92
CA PHE A 99 -1.65 2.33 5.34
C PHE A 99 -0.63 2.67 6.44
N PRO A 100 -0.50 1.79 7.47
CA PRO A 100 0.31 2.09 8.64
C PRO A 100 1.79 2.19 8.29
N ARG A 101 2.51 3.08 8.99
CA ARG A 101 3.97 3.11 8.99
C ARG A 101 4.46 2.07 10.00
N GLN A 102 5.00 0.99 9.49
CA GLN A 102 5.53 -0.09 10.31
C GLN A 102 7.04 0.10 10.51
N SER A 103 7.59 -0.54 11.52
CA SER A 103 9.01 -0.50 11.82
C SER A 103 9.51 -1.86 12.31
N ASN A 104 10.77 -2.16 12.05
CA ASN A 104 11.37 -3.46 12.36
C ASN A 104 10.54 -4.64 11.83
N SER A 105 9.99 -4.49 10.64
CA SER A 105 9.10 -5.43 9.99
C SER A 105 9.72 -6.06 8.73
N GLY A 106 11.05 -6.01 8.62
CA GLY A 106 11.76 -6.56 7.47
C GLY A 106 11.31 -5.91 6.16
N SER A 107 10.61 -6.67 5.32
CA SER A 107 10.13 -6.19 4.02
C SER A 107 9.07 -5.09 4.10
N ALA A 108 8.21 -5.07 5.13
CA ALA A 108 7.18 -4.04 5.27
C ALA A 108 7.73 -2.66 5.68
N ASP A 109 8.98 -2.56 6.10
CA ASP A 109 9.70 -1.28 6.24
C ASP A 109 10.03 -0.67 4.86
N LEU A 110 10.11 -1.51 3.84
CA LEU A 110 10.61 -1.19 2.49
C LEU A 110 9.47 -1.09 1.46
N VAL A 111 8.44 -1.94 1.59
CA VAL A 111 7.21 -1.92 0.80
C VAL A 111 6.02 -1.98 1.75
N ARG A 112 5.25 -0.89 1.80
CA ARG A 112 4.13 -0.74 2.76
C ARG A 112 2.86 -1.43 2.25
N PRO A 113 2.28 -2.36 3.02
CA PRO A 113 0.99 -2.96 2.68
C PRO A 113 -0.17 -2.02 2.99
N ALA A 114 -1.19 -2.03 2.13
CA ALA A 114 -2.42 -1.25 2.29
C ALA A 114 -3.61 -2.17 2.53
N GLN A 115 -4.47 -1.83 3.48
CA GLN A 115 -5.71 -2.55 3.78
C GLN A 115 -6.93 -1.72 3.39
N LEU A 116 -7.98 -2.36 2.93
CA LEU A 116 -9.29 -1.77 2.73
C LEU A 116 -10.33 -2.56 3.54
N ARG A 117 -11.15 -1.85 4.34
CA ARG A 117 -12.17 -2.46 5.20
C ARG A 117 -11.65 -3.52 6.19
N GLY A 118 -10.39 -3.39 6.63
CA GLY A 118 -9.74 -4.33 7.53
C GLY A 118 -9.33 -5.67 6.90
N LEU A 119 -9.56 -5.88 5.59
CA LEU A 119 -9.17 -7.10 4.90
C LEU A 119 -7.69 -7.12 4.55
N SER A 120 -7.20 -8.27 4.08
CA SER A 120 -5.81 -8.46 3.66
C SER A 120 -5.43 -7.53 2.51
N PRO A 121 -4.19 -7.01 2.49
CA PRO A 121 -3.71 -6.15 1.41
C PRO A 121 -3.77 -6.77 0.01
N ASP A 122 -3.64 -8.07 -0.11
CA ASP A 122 -3.75 -8.83 -1.38
C ASP A 122 -5.19 -9.19 -1.77
N GLN A 123 -6.19 -8.80 -0.95
CA GLN A 123 -7.62 -8.87 -1.25
C GLN A 123 -8.18 -7.55 -1.81
N VAL A 124 -7.29 -6.60 -2.15
CA VAL A 124 -7.60 -5.31 -2.78
C VAL A 124 -6.97 -5.29 -4.17
N LEU A 125 -7.81 -5.20 -5.20
CA LEU A 125 -7.32 -5.08 -6.57
C LEU A 125 -6.93 -3.62 -6.86
N VAL A 126 -5.74 -3.42 -7.42
CA VAL A 126 -5.27 -2.11 -7.88
C VAL A 126 -5.20 -2.09 -9.40
N LEU A 127 -5.78 -1.04 -9.98
CA LEU A 127 -5.78 -0.79 -11.42
C LEU A 127 -5.10 0.56 -11.71
N VAL A 128 -4.50 0.68 -12.90
CA VAL A 128 -4.04 1.95 -13.47
C VAL A 128 -4.76 2.13 -14.82
N ASN A 129 -5.51 3.22 -14.98
CA ASN A 129 -6.38 3.44 -16.14
C ASN A 129 -7.26 2.22 -16.49
N GLY A 130 -7.78 1.53 -15.44
CA GLY A 130 -8.63 0.35 -15.60
C GLY A 130 -7.90 -0.95 -15.96
N LYS A 131 -6.57 -0.97 -16.04
CA LYS A 131 -5.77 -2.18 -16.31
C LYS A 131 -5.06 -2.64 -15.04
N ARG A 132 -5.00 -3.97 -14.84
CA ARG A 132 -4.46 -4.61 -13.63
C ARG A 132 -2.99 -4.22 -13.40
N ARG A 133 -2.66 -3.78 -12.18
CA ARG A 133 -1.30 -3.58 -11.70
C ARG A 133 -0.75 -4.90 -11.13
N HIS A 134 0.53 -5.19 -11.38
CA HIS A 134 1.23 -6.31 -10.76
C HIS A 134 1.49 -6.06 -9.27
N THR A 135 1.71 -7.13 -8.52
CA THR A 135 2.06 -7.08 -7.10
C THR A 135 3.56 -6.88 -6.89
N THR A 136 3.97 -6.63 -5.65
CA THR A 136 5.40 -6.73 -5.27
C THR A 136 5.87 -8.18 -5.28
N SER A 137 7.19 -8.38 -5.44
CA SER A 137 7.84 -9.69 -5.44
C SER A 137 8.17 -10.24 -4.05
N ILE A 138 7.87 -9.48 -2.99
CA ILE A 138 8.16 -9.86 -1.60
C ILE A 138 6.90 -9.94 -0.77
N THR A 139 6.99 -10.66 0.35
CA THR A 139 5.93 -10.75 1.35
C THR A 139 6.43 -10.39 2.74
N THR A 140 5.55 -9.87 3.58
CA THR A 140 5.82 -9.63 5.00
C THR A 140 5.71 -10.95 5.77
N VAL A 141 6.77 -11.38 6.43
CA VAL A 141 6.79 -12.64 7.20
C VAL A 141 6.74 -12.44 8.72
N GLU A 142 7.03 -11.25 9.21
CA GLU A 142 6.88 -10.86 10.61
C GLU A 142 5.40 -10.64 10.97
N SER A 143 5.05 -10.74 12.27
CA SER A 143 3.69 -10.54 12.79
C SER A 143 3.29 -9.05 12.74
N LYS A 144 3.04 -8.57 11.55
CA LYS A 144 2.72 -7.17 11.19
C LYS A 144 1.52 -7.11 10.27
N THR A 145 0.99 -5.90 10.05
CA THR A 145 -0.06 -5.70 9.05
C THR A 145 0.40 -6.19 7.68
N GLY A 146 -0.43 -6.97 7.02
CA GLY A 146 -0.12 -7.59 5.74
C GLY A 146 0.79 -8.81 5.81
N ARG A 147 0.93 -9.45 6.99
CA ARG A 147 1.67 -10.69 7.11
C ARG A 147 1.17 -11.77 6.16
N GLY A 148 2.09 -12.40 5.43
CA GLY A 148 1.79 -13.42 4.43
C GLY A 148 1.22 -12.91 3.11
N THR A 149 1.18 -11.58 2.87
CA THR A 149 0.60 -11.01 1.65
C THR A 149 1.67 -10.48 0.68
N ALA A 150 1.37 -10.49 -0.60
CA ALA A 150 2.15 -9.84 -1.66
C ALA A 150 1.30 -8.72 -2.28
N PRO A 151 1.25 -7.52 -1.65
CA PRO A 151 0.41 -6.42 -2.10
C PRO A 151 0.97 -5.70 -3.33
N VAL A 152 0.19 -4.79 -3.91
CA VAL A 152 0.71 -3.80 -4.85
C VAL A 152 1.53 -2.76 -4.09
N ASP A 153 2.68 -2.36 -4.63
CA ASP A 153 3.48 -1.26 -4.10
C ASP A 153 2.91 0.09 -4.53
N PHE A 154 2.19 0.76 -3.62
CA PHE A 154 1.61 2.08 -3.88
C PHE A 154 2.67 3.15 -4.13
N ASN A 155 3.86 3.01 -3.56
CA ASN A 155 4.94 3.98 -3.73
C ASN A 155 5.67 3.86 -5.08
N ALA A 156 5.36 2.82 -5.87
CA ALA A 156 5.83 2.68 -7.25
C ALA A 156 4.93 3.42 -8.27
N ILE A 157 3.83 4.04 -7.80
CA ILE A 157 2.96 4.89 -8.61
C ILE A 157 3.20 6.33 -8.16
N PRO A 158 3.77 7.21 -9.01
CA PRO A 158 4.09 8.59 -8.63
C PRO A 158 2.80 9.40 -8.36
N SER A 159 2.80 10.15 -7.27
CA SER A 159 1.63 10.95 -6.88
C SER A 159 1.30 12.07 -7.87
N GLY A 160 2.31 12.64 -8.52
CA GLY A 160 2.14 13.64 -9.58
C GLY A 160 1.52 13.10 -10.87
N ALA A 161 1.48 11.75 -11.07
CA ALA A 161 0.85 11.15 -12.23
C ALA A 161 -0.68 11.10 -12.14
N ILE A 162 -1.26 11.41 -10.98
CA ILE A 162 -2.63 11.04 -10.66
C ILE A 162 -3.59 12.20 -10.95
N LYS A 163 -4.51 11.99 -11.90
CA LYS A 163 -5.66 12.87 -12.15
C LYS A 163 -6.73 12.69 -11.08
N ARG A 164 -7.06 11.44 -10.76
CA ARG A 164 -7.98 11.04 -9.68
C ARG A 164 -7.80 9.59 -9.31
N ILE A 165 -8.33 9.22 -8.15
CA ILE A 165 -8.43 7.83 -7.70
C ILE A 165 -9.89 7.49 -7.48
N GLU A 166 -10.34 6.34 -7.98
CA GLU A 166 -11.65 5.78 -7.73
C GLU A 166 -11.52 4.57 -6.81
N VAL A 167 -12.15 4.63 -5.63
CA VAL A 167 -12.13 3.55 -4.65
C VAL A 167 -13.50 2.89 -4.60
N LEU A 168 -13.62 1.75 -5.25
CA LEU A 168 -14.82 0.90 -5.21
C LEU A 168 -14.79 0.08 -3.92
N ARG A 169 -15.73 0.32 -3.03
CA ARG A 169 -15.87 -0.39 -1.75
C ARG A 169 -16.94 -1.48 -1.84
N ASP A 170 -16.74 -2.45 -2.73
CA ASP A 170 -17.63 -3.61 -2.91
C ASP A 170 -16.89 -4.75 -3.60
N GLY A 171 -17.33 -6.00 -3.39
CA GLY A 171 -16.79 -7.15 -4.12
C GLY A 171 -16.99 -6.98 -5.63
N ALA A 172 -15.94 -7.17 -6.41
CA ALA A 172 -15.93 -6.89 -7.83
C ALA A 172 -15.26 -7.99 -8.68
N GLY A 173 -15.17 -9.21 -8.16
CA GLY A 173 -14.58 -10.36 -8.85
C GLY A 173 -15.27 -10.67 -10.18
N ALA A 174 -16.59 -10.46 -10.30
CA ALA A 174 -17.34 -10.65 -11.53
C ALA A 174 -16.95 -9.66 -12.66
N GLN A 175 -16.45 -8.47 -12.30
CA GLN A 175 -16.09 -7.41 -13.25
C GLN A 175 -14.59 -7.40 -13.57
N TYR A 176 -13.73 -7.67 -12.57
CA TYR A 176 -12.28 -7.48 -12.64
C TYR A 176 -11.46 -8.76 -12.39
N GLY A 177 -12.11 -9.86 -11.96
CA GLY A 177 -11.45 -11.14 -11.67
C GLY A 177 -10.86 -11.22 -10.25
N SER A 178 -9.84 -12.05 -10.10
CA SER A 178 -9.16 -12.32 -8.82
C SER A 178 -8.75 -11.05 -8.08
N ASP A 179 -8.67 -11.13 -6.76
CA ASP A 179 -8.16 -10.13 -5.79
C ASP A 179 -9.16 -9.02 -5.43
N ALA A 180 -10.26 -8.86 -6.17
CA ALA A 180 -11.29 -7.84 -5.91
C ALA A 180 -12.30 -8.31 -4.84
N ILE A 181 -11.83 -8.69 -3.64
CA ILE A 181 -12.66 -9.13 -2.51
C ILE A 181 -13.10 -7.92 -1.66
N ALA A 182 -12.15 -7.15 -1.15
CA ALA A 182 -12.41 -5.96 -0.33
C ALA A 182 -12.92 -4.78 -1.17
N GLY A 183 -12.44 -4.70 -2.42
CA GLY A 183 -12.75 -3.65 -3.35
C GLY A 183 -11.70 -3.48 -4.44
N VAL A 184 -11.81 -2.37 -5.16
CA VAL A 184 -10.91 -1.99 -6.25
C VAL A 184 -10.43 -0.55 -6.05
N ILE A 185 -9.15 -0.31 -6.22
CA ILE A 185 -8.55 1.02 -6.27
C ILE A 185 -8.06 1.26 -7.70
N ASN A 186 -8.71 2.17 -8.42
CA ASN A 186 -8.36 2.50 -9.79
C ASN A 186 -7.71 3.88 -9.85
N VAL A 187 -6.45 3.91 -10.20
CA VAL A 187 -5.66 5.14 -10.38
C VAL A 187 -5.81 5.59 -11.81
N ILE A 188 -6.43 6.75 -12.01
CA ILE A 188 -6.55 7.39 -13.31
C ILE A 188 -5.40 8.38 -13.47
N LEU A 189 -4.59 8.16 -14.49
CA LEU A 189 -3.43 9.01 -14.78
C LEU A 189 -3.85 10.32 -15.43
N ASP A 190 -3.07 11.37 -15.20
CA ASP A 190 -3.28 12.67 -15.82
C ASP A 190 -3.15 12.58 -17.35
N ASP A 191 -4.08 13.21 -18.06
CA ASP A 191 -4.24 13.23 -19.51
C ASP A 191 -4.28 14.65 -20.08
N ALA A 192 -3.88 15.65 -19.29
CA ALA A 192 -3.84 17.03 -19.73
C ALA A 192 -2.91 17.18 -20.95
N PRO A 193 -3.43 17.66 -22.11
CA PRO A 193 -2.65 17.69 -23.35
C PRO A 193 -1.57 18.78 -23.37
N GLU A 194 -1.65 19.76 -22.48
CA GLU A 194 -0.76 20.93 -22.41
C GLU A 194 -0.46 21.28 -20.97
N GLY A 195 0.51 22.15 -20.77
CA GLY A 195 0.90 22.70 -19.46
C GLY A 195 2.14 22.02 -18.89
N ILE A 196 2.78 22.75 -17.98
CA ILE A 196 3.94 22.31 -17.21
C ILE A 196 3.60 22.52 -15.74
N GLU A 197 3.79 21.50 -14.93
CA GLU A 197 3.63 21.60 -13.49
C GLU A 197 4.93 21.19 -12.79
N VAL A 198 5.30 21.95 -11.75
CA VAL A 198 6.46 21.63 -10.91
C VAL A 198 6.07 21.81 -9.45
N ASN A 199 6.36 20.79 -8.64
CA ASN A 199 6.20 20.83 -7.20
C ASN A 199 7.52 20.49 -6.52
N GLY A 200 7.90 21.31 -5.53
CA GLY A 200 9.04 21.04 -4.67
C GLY A 200 8.68 21.24 -3.23
N SER A 201 8.98 20.26 -2.36
CA SER A 201 8.74 20.38 -0.93
C SER A 201 9.89 19.83 -0.10
N TYR A 202 9.97 20.36 1.10
CA TYR A 202 10.86 19.89 2.16
C TYR A 202 10.08 19.73 3.44
N GLY A 203 10.32 18.62 4.16
CA GLY A 203 9.72 18.37 5.45
C GLY A 203 10.68 17.70 6.42
N ILE A 204 10.34 17.73 7.72
CA ILE A 204 11.18 17.23 8.80
C ILE A 204 10.33 16.89 10.02
N HIS A 205 10.65 15.82 10.71
CA HIS A 205 10.08 15.56 12.03
C HIS A 205 10.77 16.42 13.10
N THR A 206 9.95 17.02 13.99
CA THR A 206 10.41 17.74 15.17
C THR A 206 9.48 17.45 16.34
N THR A 207 10.01 16.79 17.36
CA THR A 207 9.19 16.18 18.41
C THR A 207 9.92 16.15 19.76
N HIS A 208 9.16 16.20 20.85
CA HIS A 208 9.66 15.83 22.17
C HIS A 208 9.40 14.35 22.41
N PHE A 209 10.47 13.56 22.51
CA PHE A 209 10.36 12.12 22.66
C PHE A 209 10.44 11.72 24.15
N ASP A 210 9.30 11.64 24.79
CA ASP A 210 9.15 11.34 26.23
C ASP A 210 9.94 10.13 26.73
N PRO A 211 10.06 8.99 25.99
CA PRO A 211 10.80 7.81 26.48
C PRO A 211 12.25 8.10 26.84
N THR A 212 12.91 9.05 26.19
CA THR A 212 14.27 9.48 26.48
C THR A 212 14.37 10.89 27.05
N GLY A 213 13.27 11.67 27.02
CA GLY A 213 13.23 13.09 27.39
C GLY A 213 14.01 13.98 26.41
N ALA A 214 14.23 13.54 25.18
CA ALA A 214 15.01 14.25 24.17
C ALA A 214 14.12 15.00 23.17
N ASP A 215 14.55 16.18 22.76
CA ASP A 215 14.00 16.86 21.59
C ASP A 215 14.72 16.30 20.37
N LEU A 216 13.97 15.69 19.45
CA LEU A 216 14.48 15.05 18.25
C LEU A 216 14.12 15.86 17.01
N THR A 217 15.08 15.93 16.08
CA THR A 217 14.89 16.54 14.76
C THR A 217 15.58 15.62 13.76
N ASP A 218 14.77 14.88 12.95
CA ASP A 218 15.23 13.87 12.01
C ASP A 218 14.19 13.60 10.92
N GLY A 219 14.45 12.65 10.00
CA GLY A 219 13.49 12.27 8.97
C GLY A 219 13.31 13.35 7.91
N GLU A 220 14.37 14.11 7.58
CA GLU A 220 14.36 15.09 6.49
C GLU A 220 13.87 14.41 5.22
N THR A 221 12.89 15.03 4.57
CA THR A 221 12.31 14.52 3.34
C THR A 221 12.26 15.60 2.28
N TRP A 222 12.83 15.31 1.12
CA TRP A 222 12.75 16.13 -0.08
C TRP A 222 11.84 15.46 -1.09
N VAL A 223 10.93 16.22 -1.72
CA VAL A 223 10.12 15.77 -2.84
C VAL A 223 10.26 16.79 -3.96
N LEU A 224 10.57 16.30 -5.15
CA LEU A 224 10.62 17.09 -6.37
C LEU A 224 9.80 16.38 -7.44
N GLN A 225 8.84 17.08 -8.01
CA GLN A 225 7.96 16.57 -9.06
C GLN A 225 7.98 17.54 -10.23
N GLY A 226 7.93 17.02 -11.44
CA GLY A 226 7.79 17.83 -12.65
C GLY A 226 7.05 17.03 -13.70
N GLU A 227 6.14 17.71 -14.39
CA GLU A 227 5.35 17.09 -15.45
C GLU A 227 5.06 18.07 -16.58
N ILE A 228 4.86 17.52 -17.78
CA ILE A 228 4.63 18.28 -18.99
C ILE A 228 3.59 17.59 -19.87
N GLY A 229 2.64 18.37 -20.36
CA GLY A 229 1.72 18.00 -21.43
C GLY A 229 2.23 18.54 -22.78
N VAL A 230 2.22 17.69 -23.80
CA VAL A 230 2.68 18.03 -25.15
C VAL A 230 1.64 17.58 -26.17
N PRO A 231 0.98 18.53 -26.88
CA PRO A 231 0.11 18.18 -28.00
C PRO A 231 0.94 17.65 -29.17
N LEU A 232 0.55 16.51 -29.73
CA LEU A 232 1.34 15.82 -30.77
C LEU A 232 1.05 16.30 -32.21
N GLY A 233 0.40 17.46 -32.38
CA GLY A 233 0.14 18.07 -33.69
C GLY A 233 -0.98 17.41 -34.51
N ILE A 234 -1.69 16.46 -33.93
CA ILE A 234 -2.93 15.85 -34.43
C ILE A 234 -4.01 16.22 -33.42
N GLU A 235 -5.17 16.69 -33.87
CA GLU A 235 -6.29 17.05 -32.99
C GLU A 235 -6.66 15.85 -32.08
N GLY A 236 -6.68 16.08 -30.76
CA GLY A 236 -6.93 15.06 -29.76
C GLY A 236 -5.72 14.15 -29.42
N ALA A 237 -4.55 14.34 -30.04
CA ALA A 237 -3.35 13.58 -29.71
C ALA A 237 -2.49 14.30 -28.67
N TYR A 238 -2.10 13.61 -27.61
CA TYR A 238 -1.28 14.15 -26.51
C TYR A 238 -0.26 13.15 -25.97
N LEU A 239 0.75 13.71 -25.34
CA LEU A 239 1.66 13.01 -24.43
C LEU A 239 1.75 13.83 -23.14
N ARG A 240 1.34 13.26 -22.02
CA ARG A 240 1.64 13.75 -20.66
C ARG A 240 2.72 12.88 -20.07
N ALA A 241 3.75 13.47 -19.48
CA ALA A 241 4.84 12.73 -18.87
C ALA A 241 5.42 13.47 -17.67
N GLY A 242 5.97 12.75 -16.73
CA GLY A 242 6.55 13.36 -15.54
C GLY A 242 7.59 12.52 -14.83
N ILE A 243 8.22 13.17 -13.86
CA ILE A 243 9.26 12.63 -12.98
C ILE A 243 8.94 13.01 -11.54
N GLU A 244 9.17 12.08 -10.63
CA GLU A 244 9.14 12.32 -9.18
C GLU A 244 10.44 11.79 -8.57
N TYR A 245 11.09 12.63 -7.77
CA TYR A 245 12.23 12.24 -6.94
C TYR A 245 11.90 12.51 -5.49
N ARG A 246 12.13 11.51 -4.63
CA ARG A 246 11.95 11.61 -3.19
C ARG A 246 13.18 11.07 -2.48
N ASP A 247 13.67 11.81 -1.48
CA ASP A 247 14.77 11.41 -0.62
C ASP A 247 14.33 11.62 0.83
N ARG A 248 14.20 10.53 1.59
CA ARG A 248 13.79 10.54 2.99
C ARG A 248 14.88 9.96 3.88
N ALA A 249 15.35 10.75 4.83
CA ALA A 249 16.22 10.27 5.89
C ALA A 249 15.44 9.44 6.94
N PRO A 250 16.07 8.47 7.62
CA PRO A 250 15.41 7.66 8.63
C PRO A 250 15.09 8.46 9.90
N THR A 251 14.03 8.05 10.60
CA THR A 251 13.73 8.50 11.98
C THR A 251 14.20 7.46 13.00
N ARG A 252 14.33 7.87 14.28
CA ARG A 252 14.78 6.98 15.36
C ARG A 252 13.99 7.24 16.64
N ARG A 253 13.24 6.22 17.10
CA ARG A 253 12.32 6.31 18.25
C ARG A 253 12.54 5.18 19.26
N GLY A 254 13.79 4.72 19.43
CA GLY A 254 14.18 3.75 20.46
C GLY A 254 14.22 4.37 21.86
N GLY A 255 13.81 3.61 22.84
CA GLY A 255 14.00 3.95 24.24
C GLY A 255 15.37 3.53 24.77
N PHE A 256 15.63 3.81 26.06
CA PHE A 256 16.84 3.33 26.71
C PHE A 256 16.78 1.81 26.94
N ASP A 257 17.88 1.13 26.59
CA ASP A 257 18.03 -0.31 26.79
C ASP A 257 18.28 -0.65 28.27
N GLU A 258 17.40 -1.43 28.86
CA GLU A 258 17.45 -1.82 30.27
C GLU A 258 18.13 -3.17 30.51
N VAL A 259 18.55 -3.86 29.44
CA VAL A 259 19.16 -5.18 29.56
C VAL A 259 20.64 -5.09 29.97
N PRO A 260 21.07 -5.74 31.05
CA PRO A 260 22.49 -5.84 31.42
C PRO A 260 23.21 -6.92 30.60
N PHE A 261 24.15 -6.53 29.73
CA PHE A 261 24.79 -7.45 28.78
C PHE A 261 26.19 -7.92 29.15
N PHE A 262 26.77 -7.34 30.15
CA PHE A 262 28.09 -7.73 30.65
C PHE A 262 27.98 -8.36 32.01
N GLU A 263 28.69 -9.45 32.24
CA GLU A 263 28.81 -10.09 33.58
C GLU A 263 29.49 -9.15 34.58
N ASP A 264 30.43 -8.31 34.11
CA ASP A 264 31.06 -7.27 34.93
C ASP A 264 30.15 -6.03 34.98
N PRO A 265 29.64 -5.64 36.19
CA PRO A 265 28.81 -4.46 36.38
C PRO A 265 29.43 -3.16 35.88
N ALA A 266 30.78 -3.06 35.81
CA ALA A 266 31.47 -1.88 35.29
C ALA A 266 31.27 -1.67 33.80
N ASN A 267 30.90 -2.72 33.03
CA ASN A 267 30.68 -2.68 31.61
C ASN A 267 29.19 -2.42 31.25
N ILE A 268 28.26 -2.57 32.19
CA ILE A 268 26.81 -2.35 31.95
C ILE A 268 26.52 -0.96 31.33
N PRO A 269 27.12 0.16 31.83
CA PRO A 269 26.86 1.49 31.27
C PRO A 269 27.35 1.67 29.83
N LEU A 270 28.14 0.77 29.26
CA LEU A 270 28.67 0.86 27.90
C LEU A 270 27.59 0.47 26.86
N VAL A 271 26.63 -0.36 27.22
CA VAL A 271 25.56 -0.82 26.35
C VAL A 271 24.19 -0.61 27.03
N GLY A 272 24.04 -0.96 28.30
CA GLY A 272 22.85 -0.69 29.08
C GLY A 272 22.62 0.81 29.31
N GLY A 273 21.38 1.26 29.25
CA GLY A 273 21.03 2.67 29.36
C GLY A 273 21.40 3.52 28.13
N GLN A 274 21.77 2.87 27.02
CA GLN A 274 21.96 3.50 25.71
C GLN A 274 20.73 3.22 24.83
N VAL A 275 20.55 4.01 23.77
CA VAL A 275 19.55 3.73 22.73
C VAL A 275 20.18 2.80 21.67
N ASN A 276 19.96 1.49 21.83
CA ASN A 276 20.58 0.47 20.98
C ASN A 276 19.71 0.11 19.77
N PHE A 277 18.39 0.20 19.90
CA PHE A 277 17.43 -0.03 18.83
C PHE A 277 17.02 1.31 18.19
N ALA A 278 16.50 1.25 16.99
CA ALA A 278 16.04 2.44 16.29
C ALA A 278 14.75 2.16 15.52
N PRO A 279 13.65 1.80 16.25
CA PRO A 279 12.35 1.81 15.58
C PRO A 279 12.04 3.23 15.06
N GLY A 280 11.26 3.28 14.00
CA GLY A 280 10.92 4.50 13.25
C GLY A 280 10.87 4.21 11.76
N ASP A 281 10.72 5.25 10.96
CA ASP A 281 10.72 5.10 9.50
C ASP A 281 12.13 4.79 8.98
N GLY A 282 12.22 3.88 8.03
CA GLY A 282 13.45 3.63 7.28
C GLY A 282 13.79 4.79 6.33
N GLY A 283 15.06 4.89 5.91
CA GLY A 283 15.46 5.79 4.85
C GLY A 283 15.07 5.25 3.48
N SER A 284 14.75 6.14 2.52
CA SER A 284 14.53 5.76 1.12
C SER A 284 14.95 6.86 0.16
N GLU A 285 15.44 6.45 -1.00
CA GLU A 285 15.68 7.30 -2.16
C GLU A 285 14.88 6.70 -3.33
N ASP A 286 13.88 7.43 -3.84
CA ASP A 286 12.96 6.99 -4.86
C ASP A 286 13.09 7.87 -6.10
N LEU A 287 13.14 7.24 -7.28
CA LEU A 287 13.01 7.89 -8.58
C LEU A 287 11.87 7.24 -9.35
N ASN A 288 10.84 8.00 -9.67
CA ASN A 288 9.70 7.54 -10.44
C ASN A 288 9.56 8.34 -11.74
N LEU A 289 9.28 7.65 -12.84
CA LEU A 289 8.95 8.21 -14.14
C LEU A 289 7.58 7.70 -14.57
N TRP A 290 6.83 8.50 -15.32
CA TRP A 290 5.56 8.07 -15.87
C TRP A 290 5.25 8.77 -17.18
N PHE A 291 4.34 8.17 -17.94
CA PHE A 291 3.75 8.80 -19.12
C PHE A 291 2.32 8.31 -19.35
N ASN A 292 1.52 9.14 -20.03
CA ASN A 292 0.18 8.82 -20.54
C ASN A 292 0.00 9.51 -21.88
N ALA A 293 -0.38 8.77 -22.92
CA ALA A 293 -0.45 9.25 -24.27
C ALA A 293 -1.65 8.65 -25.01
N ALA A 294 -2.27 9.44 -25.86
CA ALA A 294 -3.27 8.95 -26.80
C ALA A 294 -3.18 9.70 -28.13
N ALA A 295 -3.61 9.05 -29.20
CA ALA A 295 -3.67 9.65 -30.54
C ALA A 295 -4.76 8.99 -31.39
N PRO A 296 -5.59 9.76 -32.11
CA PRO A 296 -6.46 9.24 -33.15
C PRO A 296 -5.64 8.62 -34.28
N VAL A 297 -5.93 7.36 -34.66
CA VAL A 297 -5.23 6.63 -35.72
C VAL A 297 -6.14 6.26 -36.89
N GLY A 298 -7.42 6.60 -36.82
CA GLY A 298 -8.42 6.38 -37.86
C GLY A 298 -9.78 6.96 -37.45
N ASP A 299 -10.76 6.86 -38.32
CA ASP A 299 -12.12 7.35 -38.02
C ASP A 299 -12.70 6.55 -36.83
N GLY A 300 -12.84 7.22 -35.67
CA GLY A 300 -13.39 6.62 -34.46
C GLY A 300 -12.48 5.58 -33.79
N ILE A 301 -11.19 5.54 -34.11
CA ILE A 301 -10.18 4.67 -33.48
C ILE A 301 -9.10 5.53 -32.84
N GLU A 302 -8.78 5.27 -31.58
CA GLU A 302 -7.73 5.89 -30.82
C GLU A 302 -6.72 4.85 -30.36
N ALA A 303 -5.44 5.12 -30.59
CA ALA A 303 -4.35 4.40 -29.95
C ALA A 303 -3.97 5.09 -28.66
N TYR A 304 -3.70 4.31 -27.60
CA TYR A 304 -3.24 4.84 -26.33
C TYR A 304 -2.08 4.02 -25.78
N ALA A 305 -1.25 4.66 -24.96
CA ALA A 305 -0.22 3.99 -24.19
C ALA A 305 0.06 4.76 -22.90
N PHE A 306 0.32 4.03 -21.82
CA PHE A 306 0.74 4.61 -20.56
C PHE A 306 1.70 3.67 -19.83
N GLY A 307 2.47 4.23 -18.88
CA GLY A 307 3.39 3.42 -18.10
C GLY A 307 4.03 4.19 -16.96
N THR A 308 4.60 3.42 -16.04
CA THR A 308 5.37 3.87 -14.89
C THR A 308 6.69 3.11 -14.82
N TYR A 309 7.73 3.76 -14.36
CA TYR A 309 9.01 3.17 -13.96
C TYR A 309 9.41 3.74 -12.61
N GLY A 310 9.78 2.90 -11.67
CA GLY A 310 10.23 3.27 -10.34
C GLY A 310 11.51 2.54 -9.95
N GLN A 311 12.42 3.25 -9.31
CA GLN A 311 13.57 2.69 -8.62
C GLN A 311 13.61 3.23 -7.22
N ARG A 312 13.67 2.34 -6.22
CA ARG A 312 13.78 2.69 -4.81
C ARG A 312 14.95 1.97 -4.17
N ASN A 313 15.83 2.77 -3.53
CA ASN A 313 16.83 2.28 -2.60
C ASN A 313 16.33 2.57 -1.18
N ALA A 314 16.02 1.53 -0.41
CA ALA A 314 15.45 1.68 0.92
C ALA A 314 16.28 0.96 1.98
N GLU A 315 16.19 1.45 3.21
CA GLU A 315 16.88 0.91 4.38
C GLU A 315 15.90 0.73 5.53
N GLY A 316 15.98 -0.44 6.18
CA GLY A 316 15.29 -0.72 7.42
C GLY A 316 16.28 -0.99 8.55
N THR A 317 15.81 -1.03 9.78
CA THR A 317 16.67 -1.32 10.94
C THR A 317 16.43 -2.74 11.45
N GLY A 318 17.50 -3.52 11.60
CA GLY A 318 17.46 -4.80 12.29
C GLY A 318 17.55 -4.64 13.81
N PHE A 319 17.20 -5.68 14.54
CA PHE A 319 17.37 -5.75 15.98
C PHE A 319 18.86 -5.68 16.36
N PHE A 320 19.17 -5.06 17.50
CA PHE A 320 20.53 -4.96 18.00
C PHE A 320 21.11 -6.33 18.36
N ARG A 321 22.37 -6.57 18.02
CA ARG A 321 23.12 -7.77 18.37
C ARG A 321 24.03 -7.44 19.53
N TYR A 322 23.73 -8.03 20.67
CA TYR A 322 24.43 -7.77 21.93
C TYR A 322 25.86 -8.35 21.94
N PRO A 323 26.77 -7.76 22.69
CA PRO A 323 28.19 -8.16 22.68
C PRO A 323 28.43 -9.65 22.91
N VAL A 324 27.75 -10.25 23.89
CA VAL A 324 27.94 -11.66 24.29
C VAL A 324 27.00 -12.63 23.56
N SER A 325 26.23 -12.16 22.60
CA SER A 325 25.34 -12.99 21.81
C SER A 325 26.13 -13.91 20.87
N SER A 326 25.61 -15.13 20.61
CA SER A 326 26.11 -16.00 19.53
C SER A 326 26.03 -15.39 18.13
N ALA A 327 25.26 -14.32 17.99
CA ALA A 327 25.12 -13.51 16.79
C ALA A 327 26.21 -12.42 16.64
N ASN A 328 27.21 -12.38 17.53
CA ASN A 328 28.28 -11.38 17.51
C ASN A 328 29.66 -12.03 17.62
N ILE A 329 30.67 -11.26 17.24
CA ILE A 329 32.08 -11.56 17.42
C ILE A 329 32.73 -10.39 18.14
N LEU A 330 33.06 -10.53 19.42
CA LEU A 330 33.58 -9.46 20.27
C LEU A 330 34.80 -8.73 19.70
N SER A 331 35.67 -9.45 18.98
CA SER A 331 36.85 -8.82 18.36
C SER A 331 36.50 -7.94 17.17
N VAL A 332 35.28 -8.03 16.64
CA VAL A 332 34.76 -7.20 15.51
C VAL A 332 33.88 -6.11 16.07
N TYR A 333 32.91 -6.44 16.92
CA TYR A 333 31.96 -5.50 17.51
C TYR A 333 31.96 -5.65 19.05
N PRO A 334 32.92 -5.01 19.75
CA PRO A 334 33.08 -5.18 21.20
C PRO A 334 31.88 -4.66 22.01
N LEU A 335 31.11 -3.72 21.49
CA LEU A 335 29.91 -3.17 22.13
C LEU A 335 28.60 -3.67 21.50
N GLY A 336 28.66 -4.71 20.65
CA GLY A 336 27.52 -5.11 19.85
C GLY A 336 27.33 -4.24 18.59
N TYR A 337 26.27 -4.50 17.84
CA TYR A 337 25.97 -3.77 16.60
C TYR A 337 24.52 -3.89 16.21
N ARG A 338 24.05 -2.94 15.43
CA ARG A 338 22.73 -2.96 14.80
C ARG A 338 22.91 -3.13 13.29
N PRO A 339 22.50 -4.28 12.73
CA PRO A 339 22.49 -4.48 11.28
C PRO A 339 21.42 -3.59 10.64
N VAL A 340 21.63 -3.26 9.36
CA VAL A 340 20.71 -2.50 8.53
C VAL A 340 20.28 -3.39 7.38
N THR A 341 18.99 -3.62 7.24
CA THR A 341 18.41 -4.27 6.06
C THR A 341 18.37 -3.28 4.91
N THR A 342 18.63 -3.74 3.70
CA THR A 342 18.59 -2.92 2.48
C THR A 342 17.69 -3.58 1.46
N GLY A 343 16.98 -2.77 0.68
CA GLY A 343 16.17 -3.20 -0.45
C GLY A 343 16.42 -2.28 -1.63
N ASP A 344 16.78 -2.87 -2.77
CA ASP A 344 16.81 -2.20 -4.06
C ASP A 344 15.62 -2.74 -4.86
N ASN A 345 14.63 -1.88 -5.11
CA ASN A 345 13.36 -2.23 -5.74
C ASN A 345 13.24 -1.53 -7.09
N GLU A 346 13.24 -2.32 -8.17
CA GLU A 346 12.91 -1.87 -9.51
C GLU A 346 11.50 -2.32 -9.88
N ASP A 347 10.68 -1.38 -10.32
CA ASP A 347 9.26 -1.61 -10.63
C ASP A 347 8.89 -0.88 -11.92
N TYR A 348 8.30 -1.58 -12.90
CA TYR A 348 7.78 -0.92 -14.07
C TYR A 348 6.55 -1.61 -14.64
N ALA A 349 5.69 -0.83 -15.26
CA ALA A 349 4.55 -1.32 -16.02
C ALA A 349 4.32 -0.45 -17.25
N ALA A 350 3.89 -1.10 -18.33
CA ALA A 350 3.51 -0.42 -19.56
C ALA A 350 2.29 -1.09 -20.17
N THR A 351 1.35 -0.26 -20.61
CA THR A 351 0.15 -0.68 -21.34
C THR A 351 0.10 0.02 -22.68
N ALA A 352 -0.28 -0.69 -23.71
CA ALA A 352 -0.59 -0.13 -25.02
C ALA A 352 -1.87 -0.77 -25.57
N GLY A 353 -2.74 0.05 -26.18
CA GLY A 353 -4.02 -0.43 -26.66
C GLY A 353 -4.61 0.40 -27.79
N LEU A 354 -5.70 -0.12 -28.30
CA LEU A 354 -6.57 0.54 -29.27
C LEU A 354 -7.99 0.51 -28.71
N ARG A 355 -8.68 1.63 -28.80
CA ARG A 355 -10.10 1.70 -28.48
C ARG A 355 -10.86 2.43 -29.58
N GLY A 356 -12.14 2.09 -29.72
CA GLY A 356 -12.89 2.71 -30.77
C GLY A 356 -14.37 2.37 -30.75
N GLU A 357 -15.07 2.92 -31.76
CA GLU A 357 -16.49 2.73 -31.96
C GLU A 357 -16.75 2.12 -33.34
N ALA A 358 -17.67 1.16 -33.40
CA ALA A 358 -18.13 0.52 -34.63
C ALA A 358 -19.67 0.42 -34.60
N GLY A 359 -20.37 1.46 -35.09
CA GLY A 359 -21.80 1.61 -34.97
C GLY A 359 -22.25 1.80 -33.52
N ALA A 360 -23.04 0.86 -33.00
CA ALA A 360 -23.50 0.87 -31.60
C ALA A 360 -22.55 0.10 -30.62
N TRP A 361 -21.42 -0.38 -31.13
CA TRP A 361 -20.43 -1.10 -30.35
C TRP A 361 -19.26 -0.19 -30.01
N THR A 362 -18.81 -0.23 -28.79
CA THR A 362 -17.51 0.30 -28.35
C THR A 362 -16.61 -0.85 -27.96
N TRP A 363 -15.35 -0.74 -28.28
CA TRP A 363 -14.38 -1.79 -27.99
C TRP A 363 -13.06 -1.19 -27.51
N ASP A 364 -12.37 -1.95 -26.68
CA ASP A 364 -11.01 -1.69 -26.19
C ASP A 364 -10.20 -2.98 -26.28
N THR A 365 -9.03 -2.92 -26.83
CA THR A 365 -8.08 -4.04 -26.79
C THR A 365 -6.71 -3.54 -26.36
N SER A 366 -6.06 -4.25 -25.44
CA SER A 366 -4.79 -3.81 -24.87
C SER A 366 -3.86 -4.97 -24.54
N LEU A 367 -2.59 -4.66 -24.53
CA LEU A 367 -1.52 -5.46 -23.95
C LEU A 367 -0.93 -4.69 -22.77
N ASN A 368 -0.74 -5.36 -21.66
CA ASN A 368 -0.11 -4.81 -20.46
C ASN A 368 1.00 -5.73 -19.99
N TYR A 369 2.14 -5.16 -19.63
CA TYR A 369 3.26 -5.85 -19.00
C TYR A 369 3.67 -5.12 -17.73
N GLY A 370 3.87 -5.86 -16.65
CA GLY A 370 4.35 -5.37 -15.37
C GLY A 370 5.47 -6.24 -14.82
N HIS A 371 6.42 -5.62 -14.16
CA HIS A 371 7.57 -6.31 -13.57
C HIS A 371 7.97 -5.60 -12.27
N ASN A 372 8.25 -6.41 -11.24
CA ASN A 372 8.86 -5.95 -10.01
C ASN A 372 10.03 -6.85 -9.65
N ARG A 373 11.21 -6.27 -9.38
CA ARG A 373 12.38 -6.96 -8.87
C ARG A 373 12.82 -6.30 -7.56
N PHE A 374 12.96 -7.09 -6.52
CA PHE A 374 13.44 -6.68 -5.22
C PHE A 374 14.73 -7.41 -4.88
N GLU A 375 15.84 -6.67 -4.75
CA GLU A 375 17.13 -7.18 -4.27
C GLU A 375 17.26 -6.93 -2.77
N ALA A 376 17.34 -8.02 -1.99
CA ALA A 376 17.50 -7.97 -0.55
C ALA A 376 18.97 -8.00 -0.15
N GLY A 377 19.33 -7.17 0.82
CA GLY A 377 20.68 -7.14 1.35
C GLY A 377 20.73 -6.73 2.82
N VAL A 378 21.88 -6.86 3.41
CA VAL A 378 22.16 -6.36 4.77
C VAL A 378 23.55 -5.73 4.83
N ARG A 379 23.67 -4.62 5.56
CA ARG A 379 24.94 -3.96 5.86
C ARG A 379 25.14 -3.78 7.34
N ASN A 380 26.36 -3.44 7.76
CA ASN A 380 26.76 -3.44 9.17
C ASN A 380 26.38 -4.74 9.88
N SER A 381 26.58 -5.89 9.22
CA SER A 381 26.19 -7.22 9.64
C SER A 381 27.41 -8.16 9.80
N LEU A 382 27.16 -9.41 10.13
CA LEU A 382 28.11 -10.52 10.20
C LEU A 382 27.40 -11.82 9.83
N ASN A 383 28.16 -12.78 9.30
CA ASN A 383 27.91 -14.20 9.50
C ASN A 383 28.86 -14.69 10.59
N PRO A 384 28.43 -14.80 11.86
CA PRO A 384 29.32 -15.08 12.98
C PRO A 384 30.04 -16.40 12.83
N SER A 385 29.42 -17.41 12.19
CA SER A 385 30.05 -18.72 11.98
C SER A 385 31.30 -18.67 11.09
N LEU A 386 31.47 -17.63 10.26
CA LEU A 386 32.68 -17.39 9.46
C LEU A 386 33.83 -16.77 10.28
N GLY A 387 33.56 -16.34 11.51
CA GLY A 387 34.53 -15.73 12.38
C GLY A 387 34.89 -14.27 12.03
N PRO A 388 36.06 -13.75 12.53
CA PRO A 388 36.45 -12.36 12.39
C PRO A 388 36.66 -11.89 10.95
N THR A 389 36.77 -12.80 10.00
CA THR A 389 36.96 -12.52 8.56
C THR A 389 35.63 -12.44 7.78
N SER A 390 34.50 -12.57 8.50
CA SER A 390 33.15 -12.41 7.88
C SER A 390 33.04 -11.08 7.16
N PRO A 391 32.45 -11.04 5.95
CA PRO A 391 31.96 -9.80 5.36
C PRO A 391 31.03 -9.06 6.30
N ARG A 392 30.80 -7.75 6.04
CA ARG A 392 29.90 -6.89 6.81
C ARG A 392 28.73 -6.37 5.99
N THR A 393 28.77 -6.62 4.69
CA THR A 393 27.71 -6.33 3.73
C THR A 393 27.49 -7.60 2.94
N PHE A 394 26.22 -7.94 2.73
CA PHE A 394 25.81 -9.17 2.05
C PHE A 394 24.67 -8.89 1.09
N PHE A 395 24.74 -9.49 -0.08
CA PHE A 395 23.59 -9.73 -0.92
C PHE A 395 22.90 -11.00 -0.40
N THR A 396 21.62 -10.91 -0.04
CA THR A 396 20.88 -12.00 0.59
C THR A 396 19.92 -12.72 -0.33
N GLY A 397 19.70 -12.21 -1.53
CA GLY A 397 18.89 -12.79 -2.58
C GLY A 397 18.07 -11.75 -3.34
N ALA A 398 17.42 -12.17 -4.41
CA ALA A 398 16.49 -11.33 -5.14
C ALA A 398 15.20 -12.09 -5.46
N TYR A 399 14.13 -11.35 -5.66
CA TYR A 399 12.80 -11.86 -6.00
C TYR A 399 12.24 -11.04 -7.15
N GLU A 400 11.57 -11.70 -8.09
CA GLU A 400 10.96 -11.09 -9.26
C GLU A 400 9.53 -11.56 -9.44
N VAL A 401 8.64 -10.66 -9.85
CA VAL A 401 7.30 -10.96 -10.38
C VAL A 401 7.17 -10.37 -11.76
N GLU A 402 6.55 -11.12 -12.65
CA GLU A 402 6.15 -10.68 -13.97
C GLU A 402 4.64 -10.87 -14.15
N LEU A 403 4.02 -9.92 -14.83
CA LEU A 403 2.62 -9.96 -15.22
C LEU A 403 2.50 -9.54 -16.69
N PHE A 404 1.93 -10.41 -17.52
CA PHE A 404 1.51 -10.04 -18.86
C PHE A 404 0.00 -10.25 -18.98
N THR A 405 -0.72 -9.26 -19.52
CA THR A 405 -2.15 -9.41 -19.85
C THR A 405 -2.45 -8.96 -21.28
N ALA A 406 -3.36 -9.69 -21.94
CA ALA A 406 -3.99 -9.26 -23.18
C ALA A 406 -5.50 -9.22 -22.95
N ASN A 407 -6.11 -8.07 -23.17
CA ASN A 407 -7.51 -7.80 -22.89
C ASN A 407 -8.28 -7.45 -24.15
N LEU A 408 -9.55 -7.87 -24.20
CA LEU A 408 -10.56 -7.43 -25.14
C LEU A 408 -11.85 -7.13 -24.37
N ASP A 409 -12.29 -5.89 -24.41
CA ASP A 409 -13.52 -5.41 -23.80
C ASP A 409 -14.44 -4.86 -24.90
N VAL A 410 -15.70 -5.28 -24.91
CA VAL A 410 -16.69 -4.87 -25.91
C VAL A 410 -17.97 -4.49 -25.20
N THR A 411 -18.51 -3.32 -25.52
CA THR A 411 -19.74 -2.80 -24.93
C THR A 411 -20.73 -2.38 -26.02
N ARG A 412 -22.00 -2.62 -25.78
CA ARG A 412 -23.09 -2.19 -26.65
C ARG A 412 -24.23 -1.62 -25.85
N THR A 413 -24.68 -0.43 -26.28
CA THR A 413 -25.93 0.15 -25.81
C THR A 413 -27.04 -0.15 -26.81
N PHE A 414 -28.22 -0.60 -26.36
CA PHE A 414 -29.35 -0.96 -27.21
C PHE A 414 -30.69 -0.64 -26.55
N ASP A 415 -31.68 -0.29 -27.36
CA ASP A 415 -33.04 -0.09 -26.88
C ASP A 415 -33.68 -1.44 -26.53
N ALA A 416 -33.93 -1.64 -25.22
CA ALA A 416 -34.62 -2.80 -24.69
C ALA A 416 -36.10 -2.53 -24.36
N GLY A 417 -36.62 -1.36 -24.70
CA GLY A 417 -37.98 -0.92 -24.33
C GLY A 417 -38.10 -0.58 -22.84
N LEU A 418 -36.99 -0.26 -22.17
CA LEU A 418 -36.90 0.19 -20.79
C LEU A 418 -36.85 1.73 -20.71
N ALA A 419 -36.71 2.29 -19.50
CA ALA A 419 -36.68 3.74 -19.29
C ALA A 419 -35.45 4.40 -19.97
N GLU A 420 -34.30 3.71 -19.96
CA GLU A 420 -33.08 4.08 -20.69
C GLU A 420 -32.60 2.89 -21.53
N PRO A 421 -31.76 3.11 -22.55
CA PRO A 421 -31.12 2.03 -23.29
C PRO A 421 -30.32 1.11 -22.36
N ALA A 422 -30.46 -0.19 -22.54
CA ALA A 422 -29.69 -1.19 -21.81
C ALA A 422 -28.23 -1.21 -22.30
N THR A 423 -27.28 -1.46 -21.38
CA THR A 423 -25.88 -1.66 -21.71
C THR A 423 -25.52 -3.12 -21.50
N PHE A 424 -24.99 -3.75 -22.55
CA PHE A 424 -24.38 -5.09 -22.49
C PHE A 424 -22.89 -4.99 -22.74
N ALA A 425 -22.07 -5.49 -21.80
CA ALA A 425 -20.63 -5.58 -21.95
C ALA A 425 -20.18 -7.03 -21.85
N PHE A 426 -19.17 -7.40 -22.61
CA PHE A 426 -18.49 -8.69 -22.49
C PHE A 426 -17.01 -8.53 -22.87
N GLY A 427 -16.19 -9.46 -22.40
CA GLY A 427 -14.78 -9.43 -22.73
C GLY A 427 -14.08 -10.73 -22.43
N ALA A 428 -12.80 -10.76 -22.82
CA ALA A 428 -11.88 -11.84 -22.57
C ALA A 428 -10.52 -11.32 -22.16
N GLU A 429 -9.83 -12.08 -21.32
CA GLU A 429 -8.47 -11.78 -20.87
C GLU A 429 -7.63 -13.05 -20.94
N TYR A 430 -6.43 -12.92 -21.48
CA TYR A 430 -5.35 -13.85 -21.23
C TYR A 430 -4.33 -13.19 -20.31
N ARG A 431 -3.92 -13.91 -19.25
CA ARG A 431 -2.94 -13.46 -18.27
C ARG A 431 -1.87 -14.52 -18.08
N ASN A 432 -0.61 -14.12 -18.09
CA ASN A 432 0.52 -14.93 -17.68
C ASN A 432 1.19 -14.27 -16.50
N GLU A 433 1.40 -15.01 -15.43
CA GLU A 433 2.05 -14.59 -14.20
C GLU A 433 3.31 -15.43 -13.98
N GLY A 434 4.37 -14.76 -13.52
CA GLY A 434 5.64 -15.39 -13.19
C GLY A 434 6.16 -14.96 -11.84
N PHE A 435 6.82 -15.89 -11.13
CA PHE A 435 7.61 -15.60 -9.93
C PHE A 435 8.96 -16.30 -10.03
N ARG A 436 10.02 -15.54 -9.76
CA ARG A 436 11.38 -16.05 -9.74
C ARG A 436 12.13 -15.56 -8.51
N SER A 437 13.02 -16.40 -7.95
CA SER A 437 13.93 -16.01 -6.89
C SER A 437 15.38 -16.37 -7.22
N GLU A 438 16.32 -15.56 -6.72
CA GLU A 438 17.76 -15.71 -6.94
C GLU A 438 18.46 -15.89 -5.59
N ALA A 439 19.42 -16.83 -5.53
CA ALA A 439 20.16 -17.12 -4.31
C ALA A 439 21.06 -15.94 -3.88
N GLY A 440 21.16 -15.75 -2.58
CA GLY A 440 22.15 -14.86 -2.00
C GLY A 440 23.59 -15.32 -2.23
N GLU A 441 24.56 -14.46 -1.90
CA GLU A 441 25.97 -14.84 -1.95
C GLU A 441 26.30 -15.90 -0.88
N PRO A 442 27.21 -16.85 -1.15
CA PRO A 442 27.51 -17.95 -0.21
C PRO A 442 27.84 -17.51 1.21
N ALA A 443 28.50 -16.37 1.39
CA ALA A 443 28.83 -15.84 2.71
C ALA A 443 27.58 -15.45 3.53
N SER A 444 26.45 -15.18 2.88
CA SER A 444 25.21 -14.79 3.53
C SER A 444 24.46 -15.95 4.20
N TYR A 445 24.70 -17.21 3.78
CA TYR A 445 23.99 -18.39 4.30
C TYR A 445 24.90 -19.55 4.72
N ALA A 446 26.16 -19.62 4.26
CA ALA A 446 27.02 -20.76 4.52
C ALA A 446 27.42 -20.86 5.99
N ALA A 447 27.47 -22.10 6.51
CA ALA A 447 28.05 -22.40 7.81
C ALA A 447 29.58 -22.32 7.75
N GLY A 448 30.18 -21.63 8.69
CA GLY A 448 31.63 -21.50 8.83
C GLY A 448 32.23 -22.42 9.91
N PRO A 449 33.55 -22.29 10.15
CA PRO A 449 34.28 -23.17 11.08
C PRO A 449 34.02 -22.86 12.57
N PHE A 450 33.39 -21.74 12.91
CA PHE A 450 33.15 -21.33 14.30
C PHE A 450 31.81 -21.91 14.80
N VAL A 451 31.89 -23.16 15.28
CA VAL A 451 30.73 -23.90 15.80
C VAL A 451 30.17 -23.23 17.06
N GLY A 452 28.83 -23.17 17.16
CA GLY A 452 28.13 -22.56 18.29
C GLY A 452 27.81 -21.06 18.11
N LEU A 453 28.36 -20.43 17.06
CA LEU A 453 27.95 -19.11 16.64
C LEU A 453 26.81 -19.18 15.61
N ALA A 454 26.02 -18.13 15.50
CA ALA A 454 24.92 -18.06 14.55
C ALA A 454 25.41 -18.19 13.11
N VAL A 455 24.67 -18.94 12.29
CA VAL A 455 24.97 -19.13 10.86
C VAL A 455 24.17 -18.14 10.04
N GLY A 456 24.80 -17.60 9.00
CA GLY A 456 24.19 -16.66 8.08
C GLY A 456 24.30 -15.19 8.50
N ALA A 457 24.07 -14.31 7.54
CA ALA A 457 24.08 -12.88 7.74
C ALA A 457 22.98 -12.48 8.73
N GLN A 458 23.29 -11.59 9.67
CA GLN A 458 22.36 -11.19 10.71
C GLN A 458 21.40 -10.11 10.21
N ALA A 459 20.12 -10.23 10.54
CA ALA A 459 18.95 -9.47 10.08
C ALA A 459 18.44 -9.81 8.66
N GLY A 460 18.96 -10.88 8.06
CA GLY A 460 18.52 -11.44 6.79
C GLY A 460 19.49 -12.51 6.35
N GLY A 461 19.22 -13.78 6.66
CA GLY A 461 19.98 -14.91 6.12
C GLY A 461 19.76 -15.01 4.61
N GLY A 462 20.83 -15.28 3.85
CA GLY A 462 20.71 -15.40 2.41
C GLY A 462 19.90 -16.61 1.97
N LEU A 463 19.12 -16.43 0.90
CA LEU A 463 18.42 -17.51 0.21
C LEU A 463 19.43 -18.50 -0.38
N ARG A 464 19.22 -19.79 -0.18
CA ARG A 464 20.11 -20.83 -0.68
C ARG A 464 19.75 -21.23 -2.11
N PRO A 465 20.68 -21.74 -2.92
CA PRO A 465 20.39 -22.18 -4.30
C PRO A 465 19.26 -23.21 -4.39
N GLU A 466 19.14 -24.12 -3.41
CA GLU A 466 18.08 -25.13 -3.35
C GLU A 466 16.71 -24.59 -2.95
N GLU A 467 16.65 -23.37 -2.44
CA GLU A 467 15.44 -22.66 -2.04
C GLU A 467 14.93 -21.71 -3.16
N THR A 468 15.66 -21.59 -4.28
CA THR A 468 15.22 -20.75 -5.40
C THR A 468 14.08 -21.39 -6.17
N ARG A 469 13.23 -20.56 -6.77
CA ARG A 469 12.10 -20.98 -7.63
C ARG A 469 12.06 -20.17 -8.91
N ASP A 470 11.48 -20.78 -9.92
CA ASP A 470 11.12 -20.17 -11.19
C ASP A 470 9.81 -20.86 -11.62
N ILE A 471 8.69 -20.21 -11.39
CA ILE A 471 7.34 -20.74 -11.57
C ILE A 471 6.47 -19.73 -12.30
N SER A 472 5.55 -20.24 -13.12
CA SER A 472 4.61 -19.42 -13.87
C SER A 472 3.26 -20.10 -13.99
N ARG A 473 2.22 -19.31 -14.32
CA ARG A 473 0.89 -19.82 -14.65
C ARG A 473 0.25 -18.99 -15.75
N ASP A 474 -0.63 -19.65 -16.50
CA ASP A 474 -1.51 -19.03 -17.48
C ASP A 474 -2.94 -18.99 -16.96
N VAL A 475 -3.67 -17.93 -17.31
CA VAL A 475 -5.07 -17.74 -16.96
C VAL A 475 -5.84 -17.30 -18.20
N LEU A 476 -6.96 -17.98 -18.48
CA LEU A 476 -7.91 -17.57 -19.50
C LEU A 476 -9.21 -17.14 -18.82
N SER A 477 -9.72 -15.97 -19.15
CA SER A 477 -10.93 -15.42 -18.55
C SER A 477 -11.92 -14.96 -19.59
N ALA A 478 -13.22 -15.05 -19.24
CA ALA A 478 -14.30 -14.43 -19.99
C ALA A 478 -15.34 -13.87 -19.02
N TYR A 479 -15.90 -12.70 -19.33
CA TYR A 479 -16.95 -12.08 -18.52
C TYR A 479 -18.07 -11.53 -19.38
N ALA A 480 -19.23 -11.32 -18.75
CA ALA A 480 -20.36 -10.58 -19.29
C ALA A 480 -21.05 -9.76 -18.20
N GLU A 481 -21.51 -8.57 -18.56
CA GLU A 481 -22.25 -7.64 -17.69
C GLU A 481 -23.46 -7.08 -18.43
N LEU A 482 -24.57 -6.91 -17.72
CA LEU A 482 -25.80 -6.32 -18.21
C LEU A 482 -26.29 -5.25 -17.24
N SER A 483 -26.39 -4.00 -17.70
CA SER A 483 -26.95 -2.88 -16.93
C SER A 483 -28.30 -2.48 -17.52
N LEU A 484 -29.33 -2.47 -16.66
CA LEU A 484 -30.72 -2.28 -17.03
C LEU A 484 -31.37 -1.16 -16.20
N GLN A 485 -31.75 -0.06 -16.81
CA GLN A 485 -32.64 0.93 -16.19
C GLN A 485 -34.08 0.46 -16.33
N LEU A 486 -34.55 -0.35 -15.37
CA LEU A 486 -35.86 -1.01 -15.41
C LEU A 486 -37.02 -0.02 -15.38
N SER A 487 -36.85 1.10 -14.69
CA SER A 487 -37.74 2.26 -14.69
C SER A 487 -36.92 3.53 -14.52
N GLU A 488 -37.52 4.72 -14.59
CA GLU A 488 -36.82 6.00 -14.34
C GLU A 488 -36.07 6.04 -12.99
N THR A 489 -36.51 5.21 -12.03
CA THR A 489 -35.98 5.21 -10.66
C THR A 489 -35.27 3.91 -10.26
N LEU A 490 -35.27 2.87 -11.09
CA LEU A 490 -34.78 1.54 -10.70
C LEU A 490 -33.73 1.03 -11.69
N LEU A 491 -32.48 0.91 -11.21
CA LEU A 491 -31.32 0.35 -11.93
C LEU A 491 -31.01 -1.03 -11.41
N LEU A 492 -30.70 -1.97 -12.31
CA LEU A 492 -30.20 -3.30 -12.02
C LEU A 492 -28.95 -3.58 -12.84
N ASP A 493 -27.86 -3.94 -12.19
CA ASP A 493 -26.63 -4.43 -12.81
C ASP A 493 -26.40 -5.90 -12.44
N VAL A 494 -26.06 -6.73 -13.44
CA VAL A 494 -25.73 -8.16 -13.24
C VAL A 494 -24.48 -8.47 -14.03
N ALA A 495 -23.49 -9.11 -13.37
CA ALA A 495 -22.24 -9.52 -14.00
C ALA A 495 -21.86 -10.95 -13.64
N GLY A 496 -21.11 -11.61 -14.53
CA GLY A 496 -20.54 -12.92 -14.30
C GLY A 496 -19.19 -13.06 -15.00
N ARG A 497 -18.24 -13.76 -14.37
CA ARG A 497 -16.89 -14.01 -14.89
C ARG A 497 -16.46 -15.44 -14.61
N TYR A 498 -15.87 -16.07 -15.60
CA TYR A 498 -15.23 -17.37 -15.51
C TYR A 498 -13.74 -17.22 -15.76
N GLU A 499 -12.89 -17.85 -14.94
CA GLU A 499 -11.44 -17.93 -15.16
C GLU A 499 -10.97 -19.39 -15.02
N ASP A 500 -10.06 -19.80 -15.91
CA ASP A 500 -9.38 -21.09 -15.94
C ASP A 500 -7.88 -20.88 -15.73
N TYR A 501 -7.36 -21.44 -14.67
CA TYR A 501 -5.97 -21.34 -14.23
C TYR A 501 -5.23 -22.64 -14.51
N SER A 502 -4.03 -22.55 -15.06
CA SER A 502 -3.24 -23.73 -15.44
C SER A 502 -2.72 -24.56 -14.26
N ASP A 503 -2.77 -24.05 -13.04
CA ASP A 503 -2.17 -24.67 -11.84
C ASP A 503 -3.17 -25.21 -10.83
N PHE A 504 -4.32 -24.54 -10.59
CA PHE A 504 -5.25 -24.97 -9.54
C PHE A 504 -6.72 -25.16 -10.01
N GLY A 505 -7.03 -24.92 -11.28
CA GLY A 505 -8.35 -25.14 -11.85
C GLY A 505 -9.15 -23.87 -12.13
N ASP A 506 -10.47 -23.96 -12.10
CA ASP A 506 -11.37 -22.90 -12.56
C ASP A 506 -12.12 -22.20 -11.40
N THR A 507 -12.55 -20.97 -11.66
CA THR A 507 -13.32 -20.15 -10.74
C THR A 507 -14.49 -19.47 -11.46
N LEU A 508 -15.57 -19.22 -10.73
CA LEU A 508 -16.75 -18.51 -11.22
C LEU A 508 -17.14 -17.41 -10.22
N ALA A 509 -17.18 -16.18 -10.70
CA ALA A 509 -17.66 -15.03 -9.95
C ALA A 509 -18.96 -14.48 -10.55
N GLY A 510 -19.87 -14.03 -9.68
CA GLY A 510 -21.12 -13.41 -10.05
C GLY A 510 -21.44 -12.20 -9.18
N LYS A 511 -22.18 -11.22 -9.72
CA LYS A 511 -22.63 -10.03 -9.00
C LYS A 511 -24.01 -9.63 -9.46
N ALA A 512 -24.86 -9.20 -8.50
CA ALA A 512 -26.08 -8.47 -8.77
C ALA A 512 -26.13 -7.25 -7.87
N ALA A 513 -26.40 -6.06 -8.46
CA ALA A 513 -26.49 -4.79 -7.75
C ALA A 513 -27.75 -4.03 -8.18
N LEU A 514 -28.42 -3.41 -7.21
CA LEU A 514 -29.67 -2.68 -7.41
C LEU A 514 -29.55 -1.28 -6.82
N ARG A 515 -30.06 -0.26 -7.54
CA ARG A 515 -30.25 1.10 -7.02
C ARG A 515 -31.67 1.54 -7.28
N TRP A 516 -32.33 2.02 -6.23
CA TRP A 516 -33.67 2.55 -6.29
C TRP A 516 -33.72 3.98 -5.77
N GLU A 517 -33.94 4.91 -6.69
CA GLU A 517 -34.16 6.32 -6.37
C GLU A 517 -35.65 6.54 -6.06
N PHE A 518 -36.00 6.50 -4.79
CA PHE A 518 -37.40 6.58 -4.35
C PHE A 518 -37.90 8.03 -4.25
N ALA A 519 -37.02 9.01 -4.27
CA ALA A 519 -37.30 10.43 -4.39
C ALA A 519 -36.06 11.11 -5.03
N GLU A 520 -36.29 12.28 -5.64
CA GLU A 520 -35.20 13.05 -6.29
C GLU A 520 -34.01 13.25 -5.37
N GLY A 521 -32.83 12.77 -5.78
CA GLY A 521 -31.61 12.81 -5.02
C GLY A 521 -31.54 11.87 -3.82
N LEU A 522 -32.53 11.01 -3.57
CA LEU A 522 -32.54 10.04 -2.47
C LEU A 522 -32.64 8.62 -3.00
N ALA A 523 -31.63 7.78 -2.75
CA ALA A 523 -31.65 6.40 -3.25
C ALA A 523 -31.21 5.37 -2.21
N LEU A 524 -31.76 4.18 -2.36
CA LEU A 524 -31.27 2.94 -1.72
C LEU A 524 -30.46 2.14 -2.72
N ARG A 525 -29.43 1.50 -2.27
CA ARG A 525 -28.61 0.57 -3.05
C ARG A 525 -28.36 -0.71 -2.29
N ALA A 526 -28.23 -1.82 -3.02
CA ALA A 526 -27.88 -3.11 -2.43
C ALA A 526 -27.12 -3.95 -3.45
N SER A 527 -26.15 -4.73 -3.00
CA SER A 527 -25.43 -5.69 -3.84
C SER A 527 -25.19 -7.00 -3.13
N ILE A 528 -25.08 -8.06 -3.94
CA ILE A 528 -24.55 -9.36 -3.55
C ILE A 528 -23.55 -9.79 -4.62
N SER A 529 -22.38 -10.24 -4.21
CA SER A 529 -21.38 -10.80 -5.12
C SER A 529 -20.63 -11.95 -4.46
N ASN A 530 -20.16 -12.89 -5.28
CA ASN A 530 -19.06 -13.75 -4.90
C ASN A 530 -17.78 -13.31 -5.61
N SER A 531 -16.68 -13.35 -4.91
CA SER A 531 -15.34 -13.00 -5.37
C SER A 531 -14.39 -14.11 -4.95
N TYR A 532 -13.20 -14.12 -5.51
CA TYR A 532 -12.17 -15.08 -5.15
C TYR A 532 -10.77 -14.45 -5.29
N ARG A 533 -9.79 -15.10 -4.70
CA ARG A 533 -8.38 -14.76 -4.86
C ARG A 533 -7.58 -16.03 -5.11
N ALA A 534 -6.88 -16.06 -6.24
CA ALA A 534 -5.94 -17.13 -6.53
C ALA A 534 -4.75 -17.08 -5.55
N PRO A 535 -4.14 -18.22 -5.18
CA PRO A 535 -2.88 -18.22 -4.46
C PRO A 535 -1.84 -17.42 -5.26
N SER A 536 -1.21 -16.41 -4.65
CA SER A 536 -0.14 -15.68 -5.31
C SER A 536 1.05 -16.61 -5.56
N LEU A 537 1.68 -16.52 -6.74
CA LEU A 537 2.91 -17.27 -7.02
C LEU A 537 4.02 -16.91 -6.03
N VAL A 538 4.00 -15.68 -5.47
CA VAL A 538 4.86 -15.30 -4.35
C VAL A 538 4.58 -16.18 -3.14
N GLN A 539 3.33 -16.37 -2.73
CA GLN A 539 2.98 -17.23 -1.58
C GLN A 539 3.34 -18.70 -1.81
N VAL A 540 3.26 -19.18 -3.06
CA VAL A 540 3.65 -20.57 -3.41
C VAL A 540 5.16 -20.77 -3.34
N GLY A 541 5.94 -19.81 -3.87
CA GLY A 541 7.37 -19.96 -4.13
C GLY A 541 8.30 -19.24 -3.15
N TYR A 542 7.79 -18.41 -2.24
CA TYR A 542 8.61 -17.57 -1.37
C TYR A 542 9.27 -18.38 -0.26
N GLY A 543 10.59 -18.24 -0.15
CA GLY A 543 11.39 -18.76 0.95
C GLY A 543 12.31 -17.66 1.49
N THR A 544 12.44 -17.57 2.80
CA THR A 544 13.32 -16.59 3.46
C THR A 544 13.67 -17.06 4.88
N SER A 545 14.61 -16.35 5.50
CA SER A 545 14.90 -16.49 6.94
C SER A 545 14.68 -15.15 7.62
N SER A 546 13.74 -15.12 8.56
CA SER A 546 13.43 -13.98 9.40
C SER A 546 13.88 -14.18 10.86
N LEU A 547 13.73 -13.15 11.68
CA LEU A 547 13.97 -13.22 13.11
C LEU A 547 12.66 -13.02 13.88
N SER A 548 12.48 -13.85 14.90
CA SER A 548 11.36 -13.71 15.84
C SER A 548 11.87 -13.89 17.26
N PHE A 549 11.14 -13.33 18.24
CA PHE A 549 11.41 -13.60 19.65
C PHE A 549 10.93 -15.00 19.99
N GLY A 550 11.82 -15.81 20.55
CA GLY A 550 11.53 -17.12 21.11
C GLY A 550 11.45 -17.11 22.64
N PRO A 551 11.36 -18.29 23.27
CA PRO A 551 11.28 -18.42 24.71
C PRO A 551 12.38 -17.64 25.44
N GLY A 552 12.00 -16.87 26.47
CA GLY A 552 12.91 -16.01 27.22
C GLY A 552 13.35 -14.72 26.51
N GLY A 553 12.67 -14.29 25.46
CA GLY A 553 13.02 -13.08 24.70
C GLY A 553 14.28 -13.21 23.84
N ILE A 554 14.71 -14.45 23.54
CA ILE A 554 15.90 -14.73 22.72
C ILE A 554 15.50 -14.68 21.25
N LEU A 555 16.25 -13.92 20.44
CA LEU A 555 16.05 -13.89 18.99
C LEU A 555 16.38 -15.25 18.37
N GLN A 556 15.44 -15.80 17.62
CA GLN A 556 15.57 -17.05 16.88
C GLN A 556 15.40 -16.80 15.38
N SER A 557 16.13 -17.56 14.57
CA SER A 557 15.91 -17.60 13.13
C SER A 557 14.72 -18.52 12.83
N VAL A 558 13.75 -17.98 12.11
CA VAL A 558 12.58 -18.68 11.60
C VAL A 558 12.71 -18.82 10.09
N GLN A 559 12.65 -20.04 9.57
CA GLN A 559 12.65 -20.27 8.13
C GLN A 559 11.21 -20.29 7.60
N THR A 560 10.91 -19.41 6.67
CA THR A 560 9.68 -19.53 5.87
C THR A 560 9.91 -20.57 4.79
N LEU A 561 9.14 -21.64 4.85
CA LEU A 561 9.23 -22.78 3.95
C LEU A 561 8.29 -22.58 2.77
N GLN A 562 8.76 -22.91 1.59
CA GLN A 562 7.91 -22.98 0.40
C GLN A 562 6.84 -24.08 0.55
N VAL A 563 5.71 -23.93 -0.10
CA VAL A 563 4.55 -24.83 0.03
C VAL A 563 4.88 -26.28 -0.33
N ASP A 564 5.74 -26.50 -1.33
CA ASP A 564 6.18 -27.83 -1.78
C ASP A 564 7.41 -28.37 -1.05
N ASP A 565 7.94 -27.61 -0.08
CA ASP A 565 9.11 -28.05 0.71
C ASP A 565 8.79 -29.35 1.48
N PRO A 566 9.68 -30.37 1.45
CA PRO A 566 9.45 -31.62 2.17
C PRO A 566 9.24 -31.48 3.68
N LEU A 567 9.82 -30.46 4.32
CA LEU A 567 9.57 -30.18 5.73
C LEU A 567 8.20 -29.55 5.95
N ALA A 568 7.77 -28.61 5.10
CA ALA A 568 6.41 -28.04 5.14
C ALA A 568 5.35 -29.15 4.96
N ARG A 569 5.55 -30.06 3.99
CA ARG A 569 4.71 -31.23 3.79
C ARG A 569 4.68 -32.17 5.00
N ALA A 570 5.82 -32.40 5.63
CA ALA A 570 5.90 -33.21 6.85
C ALA A 570 5.18 -32.55 8.04
N LEU A 571 5.09 -31.23 8.08
CA LEU A 571 4.32 -30.46 9.06
C LEU A 571 2.81 -30.45 8.74
N GLY A 572 2.40 -30.85 7.52
CA GLY A 572 1.00 -30.96 7.11
C GLY A 572 0.56 -29.92 6.08
N ALA A 573 1.46 -29.07 5.56
CA ALA A 573 1.10 -28.07 4.55
C ALA A 573 0.47 -28.74 3.30
N PRO A 574 -0.75 -28.39 2.89
CA PRO A 574 -1.34 -28.84 1.63
C PRO A 574 -0.84 -28.00 0.44
N ASP A 575 -1.26 -28.32 -0.77
CA ASP A 575 -1.23 -27.35 -1.86
C ASP A 575 -2.19 -26.21 -1.55
N LEU A 576 -1.86 -25.00 -1.98
CA LEU A 576 -2.73 -23.85 -1.79
C LEU A 576 -3.91 -23.93 -2.76
N GLU A 577 -5.08 -23.57 -2.26
CA GLU A 577 -6.32 -23.42 -3.01
C GLU A 577 -6.75 -21.95 -3.08
N ALA A 578 -7.66 -21.61 -3.99
CA ALA A 578 -8.18 -20.25 -4.06
C ALA A 578 -9.00 -19.90 -2.81
N GLU A 579 -8.84 -18.69 -2.30
CA GLU A 579 -9.78 -18.10 -1.36
C GLU A 579 -11.10 -17.81 -2.06
N SER A 580 -12.21 -18.01 -1.39
CA SER A 580 -13.54 -17.62 -1.88
C SER A 580 -14.22 -16.67 -0.91
N ALA A 581 -14.93 -15.68 -1.44
CA ALA A 581 -15.65 -14.71 -0.62
C ALA A 581 -17.07 -14.50 -1.13
N VAL A 582 -17.99 -14.23 -0.19
CA VAL A 582 -19.33 -13.75 -0.48
C VAL A 582 -19.50 -12.38 0.20
N ASN A 583 -19.86 -11.38 -0.61
CA ASN A 583 -20.03 -10.01 -0.18
C ASN A 583 -21.51 -9.63 -0.23
N TYR A 584 -21.99 -9.00 0.82
CA TYR A 584 -23.32 -8.39 0.92
C TYR A 584 -23.14 -6.92 1.25
N SER A 585 -23.79 -6.02 0.54
CA SER A 585 -23.84 -4.61 0.90
C SER A 585 -25.24 -4.03 0.75
N ALA A 586 -25.55 -3.04 1.61
CA ALA A 586 -26.76 -2.25 1.51
C ALA A 586 -26.47 -0.83 1.98
N GLY A 587 -26.97 0.16 1.24
CA GLY A 587 -26.68 1.57 1.53
C GLY A 587 -27.80 2.51 1.16
N PHE A 588 -27.62 3.75 1.62
CA PHE A 588 -28.48 4.88 1.31
C PHE A 588 -27.60 6.05 0.85
N THR A 589 -28.02 6.73 -0.20
CA THR A 589 -27.35 7.94 -0.70
C THR A 589 -28.34 9.10 -0.75
N ALA A 590 -27.82 10.30 -0.45
CA ALA A 590 -28.55 11.55 -0.60
C ALA A 590 -27.68 12.59 -1.33
N ALA A 591 -28.23 13.21 -2.36
CA ALA A 591 -27.65 14.35 -3.07
C ALA A 591 -28.72 15.45 -3.11
N LEU A 592 -28.55 16.48 -2.27
CA LEU A 592 -29.54 17.55 -2.14
C LEU A 592 -28.97 18.87 -2.68
N GLY A 593 -29.37 19.19 -3.91
CA GLY A 593 -28.74 20.27 -4.67
C GLY A 593 -27.24 19.99 -4.91
N ASP A 594 -26.48 21.04 -5.14
CA ASP A 594 -25.04 20.96 -5.39
C ASP A 594 -24.21 20.98 -4.09
N ALA A 595 -24.85 21.35 -2.97
CA ALA A 595 -24.17 21.60 -1.72
C ALA A 595 -23.97 20.37 -0.84
N PHE A 596 -24.92 19.41 -0.83
CA PHE A 596 -24.90 18.29 0.13
C PHE A 596 -24.84 16.94 -0.53
N ARG A 597 -23.87 16.14 -0.12
CA ARG A 597 -23.73 14.72 -0.47
C ARG A 597 -23.62 13.90 0.81
N PHE A 598 -24.29 12.74 0.81
CA PHE A 598 -24.26 11.81 1.92
C PHE A 598 -24.35 10.38 1.42
N SER A 599 -23.56 9.48 2.02
CA SER A 599 -23.73 8.04 1.85
C SER A 599 -23.54 7.31 3.18
N ILE A 600 -24.27 6.24 3.35
CA ILE A 600 -24.07 5.22 4.39
C ILE A 600 -24.20 3.85 3.77
N ASP A 601 -23.20 2.99 3.99
CA ASP A 601 -23.13 1.66 3.43
C ASP A 601 -22.74 0.65 4.50
N GLY A 602 -23.64 -0.27 4.83
CA GLY A 602 -23.35 -1.43 5.65
C GLY A 602 -22.93 -2.62 4.78
N TYR A 603 -22.01 -3.44 5.27
CA TYR A 603 -21.51 -4.58 4.52
C TYR A 603 -21.17 -5.77 5.43
N ARG A 604 -21.18 -6.97 4.83
CA ARG A 604 -20.65 -8.21 5.37
C ARG A 604 -19.89 -8.95 4.29
N ILE A 605 -18.70 -9.45 4.63
CA ILE A 605 -17.80 -10.17 3.75
C ILE A 605 -17.39 -11.47 4.45
N ASP A 606 -17.84 -12.60 3.92
CA ASP A 606 -17.47 -13.93 4.40
C ASP A 606 -16.35 -14.47 3.51
N VAL A 607 -15.15 -14.71 4.04
CA VAL A 607 -14.00 -15.26 3.31
C VAL A 607 -13.74 -16.66 3.82
N GLN A 608 -13.73 -17.63 2.92
CA GLN A 608 -13.38 -19.03 3.19
C GLN A 608 -12.02 -19.37 2.60
N ASP A 609 -11.34 -20.33 3.23
CA ASP A 609 -10.05 -20.84 2.80
C ASP A 609 -8.97 -19.73 2.67
N ARG A 610 -9.02 -18.71 3.53
CA ARG A 610 -8.07 -17.60 3.52
C ARG A 610 -6.64 -18.10 3.66
N ILE A 611 -5.77 -17.66 2.75
CA ILE A 611 -4.35 -18.01 2.76
C ILE A 611 -3.64 -17.15 3.79
N THR A 612 -2.98 -17.79 4.73
CA THR A 612 -2.19 -17.14 5.77
C THR A 612 -0.80 -17.77 5.85
N LEU A 613 0.14 -17.04 6.41
CA LEU A 613 1.40 -17.60 6.85
C LEU A 613 1.21 -18.18 8.26
N SER A 614 1.51 -19.48 8.46
CA SER A 614 1.35 -20.12 9.78
C SER A 614 2.11 -19.36 10.86
N GLU A 615 1.67 -19.51 12.11
CA GLU A 615 2.47 -19.09 13.25
C GLU A 615 3.78 -19.86 13.28
N ARG A 616 4.75 -19.34 14.04
CA ARG A 616 6.05 -20.02 14.22
C ARG A 616 5.85 -21.41 14.85
N VAL A 617 6.33 -22.44 14.17
CA VAL A 617 6.39 -23.81 14.66
C VAL A 617 7.78 -24.07 15.22
N ASP A 618 7.89 -24.13 16.54
CA ASP A 618 9.17 -24.43 17.23
C ASP A 618 9.46 -25.95 17.19
N ALA A 619 10.64 -26.31 16.72
CA ALA A 619 11.07 -27.71 16.65
C ALA A 619 10.98 -28.44 18.01
N ALA A 620 11.27 -27.73 19.12
CA ALA A 620 11.25 -28.31 20.47
C ALA A 620 9.86 -28.80 20.91
N THR A 621 8.78 -28.32 20.30
CA THR A 621 7.41 -28.72 20.64
C THR A 621 6.91 -29.92 19.81
N LEU A 622 7.68 -30.35 18.82
CA LEU A 622 7.28 -31.36 17.84
C LEU A 622 7.69 -32.79 18.28
N PRO A 623 7.08 -33.83 17.68
CA PRO A 623 7.54 -35.22 17.85
C PRO A 623 8.98 -35.41 17.37
N PRO A 624 9.76 -36.38 17.96
CA PRO A 624 11.19 -36.57 17.66
C PRO A 624 11.52 -36.75 16.16
N ALA A 625 10.62 -37.35 15.39
CA ALA A 625 10.81 -37.53 13.94
C ALA A 625 10.85 -36.21 13.19
N LEU A 626 10.00 -35.25 13.54
CA LEU A 626 10.01 -33.90 12.96
C LEU A 626 11.18 -33.07 13.48
N GLN A 627 11.51 -33.17 14.79
CA GLN A 627 12.73 -32.53 15.35
C GLN A 627 13.98 -32.92 14.56
N ALA A 628 14.11 -34.18 14.16
CA ALA A 628 15.25 -34.66 13.39
C ALA A 628 15.34 -33.98 11.99
N LEU A 629 14.21 -33.65 11.36
CA LEU A 629 14.17 -32.91 10.09
C LEU A 629 14.64 -31.46 10.25
N PHE A 630 14.23 -30.78 11.33
CA PHE A 630 14.71 -29.44 11.68
C PHE A 630 16.21 -29.44 11.95
N ALA A 631 16.68 -30.40 12.74
CA ALA A 631 18.10 -30.53 13.07
C ALA A 631 18.97 -30.79 11.83
N ALA A 632 18.49 -31.59 10.87
CA ALA A 632 19.19 -31.84 9.61
C ALA A 632 19.40 -30.56 8.75
N ARG A 633 18.61 -29.52 8.98
CA ARG A 633 18.70 -28.22 8.29
C ARG A 633 19.36 -27.13 9.14
N ASN A 634 19.75 -27.42 10.39
CA ASN A 634 20.22 -26.43 11.36
C ASN A 634 19.25 -25.28 11.64
N ILE A 635 17.94 -25.55 11.65
CA ILE A 635 16.88 -24.59 11.99
C ILE A 635 16.17 -25.03 13.25
N THR A 636 15.66 -24.07 14.02
CA THR A 636 14.95 -24.30 15.29
C THR A 636 13.47 -23.98 15.20
N ALA A 637 13.07 -23.20 14.19
CA ALA A 637 11.69 -22.82 13.97
C ALA A 637 11.41 -22.63 12.47
N ALA A 638 10.16 -22.83 12.06
CA ALA A 638 9.70 -22.62 10.69
C ALA A 638 8.26 -22.14 10.67
N ASN A 639 7.86 -21.53 9.54
CA ASN A 639 6.49 -21.25 9.17
C ASN A 639 6.27 -21.57 7.69
N PHE A 640 5.03 -21.62 7.25
CA PHE A 640 4.66 -21.94 5.86
C PHE A 640 3.27 -21.40 5.52
N PHE A 641 2.99 -21.22 4.23
CA PHE A 641 1.68 -20.76 3.76
C PHE A 641 0.66 -21.91 3.74
N THR A 642 -0.60 -21.59 4.07
CA THR A 642 -1.69 -22.56 4.09
C THR A 642 -3.06 -21.87 4.07
N ASN A 643 -4.08 -22.56 3.55
CA ASN A 643 -5.51 -22.16 3.64
C ASN A 643 -6.09 -22.61 4.99
N ALA A 644 -5.76 -21.91 6.07
CA ALA A 644 -6.07 -22.37 7.42
C ALA A 644 -7.24 -21.65 8.12
N VAL A 645 -7.73 -20.53 7.56
CA VAL A 645 -8.63 -19.63 8.28
C VAL A 645 -9.86 -19.29 7.44
N ASP A 646 -11.03 -19.29 8.07
CA ASP A 646 -12.23 -18.64 7.54
C ASP A 646 -12.52 -17.40 8.38
N THR A 647 -12.89 -16.28 7.73
CA THR A 647 -13.16 -15.01 8.42
C THR A 647 -14.49 -14.41 7.99
N GLU A 648 -15.12 -13.69 8.90
CA GLU A 648 -16.28 -12.83 8.67
C GLU A 648 -15.89 -11.39 8.98
N THR A 649 -16.10 -10.47 8.05
CA THR A 649 -15.90 -9.04 8.27
C THR A 649 -17.22 -8.32 8.13
N THR A 650 -17.65 -7.61 9.17
CA THR A 650 -18.84 -6.75 9.15
C THR A 650 -18.45 -5.30 9.39
N GLY A 651 -19.14 -4.37 8.73
CA GLY A 651 -18.81 -2.97 8.92
C GLY A 651 -19.82 -2.00 8.34
N VAL A 652 -19.55 -0.72 8.59
CA VAL A 652 -20.31 0.40 8.07
C VAL A 652 -19.38 1.55 7.72
N ASP A 653 -19.60 2.12 6.53
CA ASP A 653 -18.92 3.33 6.06
C ASP A 653 -19.95 4.46 5.92
N VAL A 654 -19.63 5.64 6.44
CA VAL A 654 -20.45 6.86 6.32
C VAL A 654 -19.58 7.98 5.78
N VAL A 655 -20.06 8.68 4.75
CA VAL A 655 -19.41 9.86 4.21
C VAL A 655 -20.45 10.96 4.04
N ALA A 656 -20.13 12.16 4.50
CA ALA A 656 -20.95 13.35 4.35
C ALA A 656 -20.09 14.53 3.92
N THR A 657 -20.52 15.28 2.93
CA THR A 657 -19.87 16.52 2.48
C THR A 657 -20.89 17.61 2.38
N TYR A 658 -20.51 18.82 2.79
CA TYR A 658 -21.29 20.00 2.61
C TYR A 658 -20.43 21.16 2.12
N ARG A 659 -20.83 21.79 1.04
CA ARG A 659 -20.19 22.97 0.46
C ARG A 659 -20.94 24.21 0.87
N PHE A 660 -20.24 25.15 1.49
CA PHE A 660 -20.72 26.50 1.78
C PHE A 660 -20.05 27.47 0.80
N ASP A 661 -20.85 28.11 -0.03
CA ASP A 661 -20.41 29.22 -0.86
C ASP A 661 -20.40 30.52 -0.03
N GLU A 662 -19.55 31.47 -0.42
CA GLU A 662 -19.48 32.82 0.18
C GLU A 662 -19.12 32.88 1.68
N VAL A 663 -18.23 31.99 2.15
CA VAL A 663 -17.66 32.05 3.48
C VAL A 663 -16.38 32.85 3.47
N LEU A 664 -16.33 34.04 4.06
CA LEU A 664 -15.16 34.93 4.08
C LEU A 664 -14.61 35.21 2.66
N ASP A 665 -15.50 35.49 1.71
CA ASP A 665 -15.21 35.69 0.28
C ASP A 665 -14.63 34.45 -0.44
N GLY A 666 -14.74 33.25 0.16
CA GLY A 666 -14.26 31.99 -0.37
C GLY A 666 -15.29 30.87 -0.27
N VAL A 667 -14.88 29.66 -0.60
CA VAL A 667 -15.66 28.42 -0.50
C VAL A 667 -15.15 27.59 0.66
N LEU A 668 -16.03 27.10 1.53
CA LEU A 668 -15.73 26.18 2.62
C LEU A 668 -16.36 24.81 2.32
N ASN A 669 -15.55 23.79 2.13
CA ASN A 669 -15.98 22.40 2.10
C ASN A 669 -15.82 21.79 3.48
N VAL A 670 -16.88 21.23 4.02
CA VAL A 670 -16.87 20.48 5.29
C VAL A 670 -17.14 19.03 4.97
N SER A 671 -16.24 18.15 5.32
CA SER A 671 -16.40 16.70 5.13
C SER A 671 -16.25 15.94 6.44
N GLY A 672 -17.08 14.93 6.61
CA GLY A 672 -17.01 13.97 7.70
C GLY A 672 -17.08 12.55 7.13
N ALA A 673 -16.16 11.71 7.55
CA ALA A 673 -16.11 10.32 7.14
C ALA A 673 -15.89 9.41 8.36
N VAL A 674 -16.61 8.30 8.39
CA VAL A 674 -16.54 7.30 9.48
C VAL A 674 -16.48 5.92 8.84
N SER A 675 -15.57 5.08 9.31
CA SER A 675 -15.57 3.64 9.03
C SER A 675 -15.52 2.87 10.34
N TYR A 676 -16.32 1.83 10.42
CA TYR A 676 -16.21 0.76 11.42
C TYR A 676 -16.15 -0.56 10.69
N ALA A 677 -15.14 -1.37 10.99
CA ALA A 677 -14.97 -2.71 10.45
C ALA A 677 -14.51 -3.65 11.56
N GLU A 678 -15.14 -4.80 11.68
CA GLU A 678 -14.79 -5.86 12.61
C GLU A 678 -14.63 -7.16 11.85
N THR A 679 -13.47 -7.79 12.01
CA THR A 679 -13.16 -9.09 11.42
C THR A 679 -13.07 -10.12 12.53
N GLU A 680 -13.77 -11.24 12.36
CA GLU A 680 -13.74 -12.38 13.26
C GLU A 680 -13.27 -13.63 12.52
N ILE A 681 -12.44 -14.45 13.15
CA ILE A 681 -12.08 -15.77 12.66
C ILE A 681 -13.20 -16.75 13.02
N THR A 682 -13.88 -17.26 12.00
CA THR A 682 -15.03 -18.19 12.19
C THR A 682 -14.61 -19.65 12.21
N ALA A 683 -13.47 -20.00 11.61
CA ALA A 683 -12.90 -21.34 11.66
C ALA A 683 -11.37 -21.32 11.53
N ILE A 684 -10.70 -22.24 12.22
CA ILE A 684 -9.25 -22.49 12.10
C ILE A 684 -9.04 -23.98 11.82
N ARG A 685 -8.24 -24.29 10.79
CA ARG A 685 -7.86 -25.66 10.43
C ARG A 685 -6.42 -25.92 10.88
N ASN A 686 -6.25 -26.56 12.03
CA ASN A 686 -4.96 -26.99 12.53
C ASN A 686 -4.58 -28.38 12.00
N PHE A 687 -3.26 -28.67 11.92
CA PHE A 687 -2.75 -29.99 11.54
C PHE A 687 -2.43 -30.84 12.78
N PRO A 688 -2.43 -32.18 12.69
CA PRO A 688 -2.16 -33.03 13.84
C PRO A 688 -0.81 -32.73 14.51
N GLY A 689 -0.84 -32.16 15.72
CA GLY A 689 0.36 -31.81 16.50
C GLY A 689 1.05 -30.52 16.05
N VAL A 690 0.42 -29.73 15.17
CA VAL A 690 0.94 -28.43 14.71
C VAL A 690 -0.16 -27.40 14.84
N THR A 691 0.05 -26.39 15.67
CA THR A 691 -0.80 -25.21 15.74
C THR A 691 -0.43 -24.29 14.57
N VAL A 692 -1.35 -24.11 13.63
CA VAL A 692 -1.11 -23.32 12.42
C VAL A 692 -1.38 -21.84 12.69
N ILE A 693 -2.45 -21.56 13.44
CA ILE A 693 -2.81 -20.21 13.86
C ILE A 693 -2.82 -20.19 15.39
N GLY A 694 -1.94 -19.44 15.98
CA GLY A 694 -1.87 -19.18 17.41
C GLY A 694 -2.46 -17.83 17.78
N VAL A 695 -2.20 -17.40 19.01
CA VAL A 695 -2.82 -16.17 19.57
C VAL A 695 -2.33 -14.89 18.90
N GLU A 696 -1.06 -14.84 18.49
CA GLU A 696 -0.47 -13.65 17.85
C GLU A 696 -1.00 -13.48 16.43
N GLU A 697 -1.08 -14.58 15.68
CA GLU A 697 -1.60 -14.53 14.32
C GLU A 697 -3.12 -14.24 14.29
N ALA A 698 -3.89 -14.87 15.18
CA ALA A 698 -5.30 -14.56 15.32
C ALA A 698 -5.51 -13.07 15.66
N ASN A 699 -4.77 -12.54 16.62
CA ASN A 699 -4.82 -11.12 16.97
C ASN A 699 -4.45 -10.21 15.78
N THR A 700 -3.46 -10.62 14.96
CA THR A 700 -3.06 -9.84 13.78
C THR A 700 -4.20 -9.70 12.78
N VAL A 701 -5.05 -10.73 12.66
CA VAL A 701 -6.22 -10.75 11.78
C VAL A 701 -7.40 -9.95 12.36
N GLU A 702 -7.67 -10.08 13.68
CA GLU A 702 -8.90 -9.61 14.30
C GLU A 702 -8.80 -8.21 14.92
N ASP A 703 -7.71 -7.90 15.63
CA ASP A 703 -7.68 -6.74 16.56
C ASP A 703 -6.44 -5.85 16.43
N ALA A 704 -5.42 -6.24 15.66
CA ALA A 704 -4.17 -5.49 15.58
C ALA A 704 -4.30 -4.15 14.83
N SER A 705 -5.34 -3.97 14.04
CA SER A 705 -5.69 -2.70 13.39
C SER A 705 -6.92 -2.09 14.07
N PRO A 706 -7.00 -0.74 14.17
CA PRO A 706 -8.18 -0.08 14.75
C PRO A 706 -9.47 -0.44 14.00
N LYS A 707 -10.49 -0.89 14.72
CA LYS A 707 -11.82 -1.22 14.14
C LYS A 707 -12.59 0.02 13.68
N SER A 708 -12.23 1.22 14.14
CA SER A 708 -12.94 2.45 13.75
C SER A 708 -11.98 3.57 13.38
N LYS A 709 -12.40 4.39 12.42
CA LYS A 709 -11.70 5.60 11.99
C LYS A 709 -12.71 6.70 11.69
N ILE A 710 -12.44 7.90 12.18
CA ILE A 710 -13.25 9.10 11.96
C ILE A 710 -12.34 10.18 11.40
N ILE A 711 -12.74 10.79 10.30
CA ILE A 711 -12.03 11.90 9.66
C ILE A 711 -13.00 13.08 9.57
N LEU A 712 -12.59 14.23 10.08
CA LEU A 712 -13.31 15.50 9.93
C LEU A 712 -12.39 16.48 9.24
N THR A 713 -12.79 17.04 8.11
CA THR A 713 -11.98 18.00 7.32
C THR A 713 -12.77 19.29 7.10
N LEU A 714 -12.08 20.40 7.31
CA LEU A 714 -12.47 21.73 6.92
C LEU A 714 -11.50 22.22 5.86
N ASP A 715 -11.98 22.50 4.66
CA ASP A 715 -11.16 22.98 3.54
C ASP A 715 -11.76 24.26 2.99
N TRP A 716 -11.13 25.38 3.34
CA TRP A 716 -11.53 26.69 2.89
C TRP A 716 -10.55 27.25 1.88
N THR A 717 -11.05 27.84 0.81
CA THR A 717 -10.23 28.42 -0.27
C THR A 717 -10.89 29.69 -0.81
N ASP A 718 -10.10 30.75 -0.96
CA ASP A 718 -10.45 31.95 -1.73
C ASP A 718 -9.46 32.12 -2.92
N GLN A 719 -9.43 33.28 -3.55
CA GLN A 719 -8.52 33.58 -4.69
C GLN A 719 -7.05 33.66 -4.29
N THR A 720 -6.72 33.81 -3.01
CA THR A 720 -5.37 34.10 -2.50
C THR A 720 -4.90 33.06 -1.49
N TRP A 721 -5.79 32.58 -0.66
CA TRP A 721 -5.47 31.71 0.47
C TRP A 721 -6.23 30.39 0.41
N SER A 722 -5.59 29.36 0.87
CA SER A 722 -6.24 28.08 1.20
C SER A 722 -5.89 27.66 2.62
N LEU A 723 -6.86 27.07 3.32
CA LEU A 723 -6.70 26.59 4.70
C LEU A 723 -7.38 25.22 4.80
N LEU A 724 -6.58 24.21 5.12
CA LEU A 724 -7.09 22.88 5.42
C LEU A 724 -6.79 22.53 6.88
N GLY A 725 -7.82 22.14 7.62
CA GLY A 725 -7.73 21.55 8.96
C GLY A 725 -8.35 20.17 8.95
N ARG A 726 -7.64 19.14 9.44
CA ARG A 726 -8.14 17.76 9.51
C ARG A 726 -7.94 17.20 10.91
N LEU A 727 -9.00 16.63 11.46
CA LEU A 727 -8.96 15.84 12.68
C LEU A 727 -9.24 14.38 12.33
N THR A 728 -8.29 13.51 12.60
CA THR A 728 -8.46 12.06 12.45
C THR A 728 -8.44 11.40 13.83
N ARG A 729 -9.47 10.59 14.12
CA ARG A 729 -9.50 9.70 15.29
C ARG A 729 -9.39 8.27 14.79
N TYR A 730 -8.39 7.55 15.29
CA TYR A 730 -8.29 6.11 15.18
C TYR A 730 -8.86 5.46 16.45
N GLY A 731 -9.58 4.35 16.29
CA GLY A 731 -10.10 3.57 17.41
C GLY A 731 -9.00 2.86 18.20
N GLU A 732 -9.39 2.19 19.25
CA GLU A 732 -8.47 1.32 19.99
C GLU A 732 -8.03 0.12 19.15
N ALA A 733 -6.81 -0.39 19.45
CA ALA A 733 -6.26 -1.60 18.86
C ALA A 733 -5.67 -2.48 19.97
N LYS A 734 -5.81 -3.80 19.86
CA LYS A 734 -5.26 -4.74 20.81
C LYS A 734 -4.09 -5.49 20.18
N ARG A 735 -3.01 -5.61 20.93
CA ARG A 735 -1.84 -6.39 20.53
C ARG A 735 -1.67 -7.57 21.48
N VAL A 736 -1.42 -8.74 20.90
CA VAL A 736 -1.04 -9.95 21.61
C VAL A 736 0.25 -10.46 20.99
N PHE A 737 1.22 -10.87 21.82
CA PHE A 737 2.52 -11.38 21.37
C PHE A 737 2.70 -12.80 21.88
N ASN A 738 3.35 -13.65 21.07
CA ASN A 738 3.75 -15.00 21.47
C ASN A 738 5.27 -15.09 21.60
N PHE A 739 5.79 -14.84 22.81
CA PHE A 739 7.21 -14.96 23.09
C PHE A 739 7.65 -16.40 23.40
N GLY A 740 6.74 -17.36 23.23
CA GLY A 740 6.99 -18.78 23.48
C GLY A 740 6.98 -19.15 24.95
N GLY A 741 6.96 -20.46 25.21
CA GLY A 741 6.93 -20.99 26.59
C GLY A 741 5.66 -20.70 27.38
N GLY A 742 4.59 -20.26 26.71
CA GLY A 742 3.32 -19.85 27.32
C GLY A 742 3.32 -18.42 27.85
N PHE A 743 4.30 -17.59 27.46
CA PHE A 743 4.31 -16.17 27.76
C PHE A 743 3.70 -15.40 26.59
N GLU A 744 2.45 -14.97 26.77
CA GLU A 744 1.60 -14.35 25.76
C GLU A 744 1.07 -13.01 26.29
N PRO A 745 1.95 -11.97 26.45
CA PRO A 745 1.52 -10.68 26.93
C PRO A 745 0.65 -9.96 25.94
N GLU A 746 -0.30 -9.16 26.47
CA GLU A 746 -1.24 -8.36 25.68
C GLU A 746 -1.35 -6.94 26.20
N GLN A 747 -1.76 -6.05 25.30
CA GLN A 747 -2.11 -4.67 25.62
C GLN A 747 -3.15 -4.13 24.65
N THR A 748 -4.16 -3.43 25.19
CA THR A 748 -5.03 -2.56 24.38
C THR A 748 -4.46 -1.16 24.40
N TYR A 749 -4.17 -0.62 23.22
CA TYR A 749 -3.80 0.78 23.01
C TYR A 749 -5.07 1.58 22.78
N GLY A 750 -5.21 2.70 23.48
CA GLY A 750 -6.40 3.55 23.43
C GLY A 750 -6.58 4.26 22.09
N ALA A 751 -7.70 4.96 21.98
CA ALA A 751 -7.98 5.72 20.75
C ALA A 751 -7.00 6.89 20.57
N GLU A 752 -6.49 7.05 19.35
CA GLU A 752 -5.50 8.05 18.98
C GLU A 752 -6.14 9.19 18.18
N PHE A 753 -5.65 10.42 18.40
CA PHE A 753 -6.12 11.62 17.72
C PHE A 753 -4.96 12.32 17.03
N GLN A 754 -5.13 12.60 15.75
CA GLN A 754 -4.18 13.35 14.94
C GLN A 754 -4.85 14.60 14.38
N PHE A 755 -4.18 15.74 14.48
CA PHE A 755 -4.63 16.97 13.86
C PHE A 755 -3.59 17.47 12.86
N ASP A 756 -4.03 17.67 11.62
CA ASP A 756 -3.23 18.17 10.51
C ASP A 756 -3.71 19.57 10.11
N LEU A 757 -2.77 20.41 9.68
CA LEU A 757 -3.04 21.77 9.23
C LEU A 757 -2.17 22.08 8.01
N GLU A 758 -2.78 22.66 6.95
CA GLU A 758 -2.04 23.23 5.82
C GLU A 758 -2.57 24.63 5.50
N VAL A 759 -1.68 25.55 5.19
CA VAL A 759 -1.99 26.91 4.71
C VAL A 759 -1.30 27.07 3.36
N GLY A 760 -2.07 27.49 2.35
CA GLY A 760 -1.58 27.84 1.03
C GLY A 760 -1.74 29.34 0.75
N TYR A 761 -0.83 29.89 -0.05
CA TYR A 761 -0.83 31.28 -0.50
C TYR A 761 -0.55 31.36 -2.00
N GLN A 762 -1.51 31.86 -2.78
CA GLN A 762 -1.35 32.11 -4.20
C GLN A 762 -0.53 33.39 -4.41
N ALA A 763 0.78 33.23 -4.62
CA ALA A 763 1.71 34.35 -4.73
C ALA A 763 1.62 35.06 -6.11
N SER A 764 1.22 34.32 -7.14
CA SER A 764 0.88 34.82 -8.48
C SER A 764 -0.03 33.81 -9.19
N GLU A 765 -0.51 34.13 -10.39
CA GLU A 765 -1.35 33.21 -11.17
C GLU A 765 -0.76 31.81 -11.35
N ASN A 766 0.56 31.70 -11.35
CA ASN A 766 1.30 30.47 -11.62
C ASN A 766 2.02 29.90 -10.39
N VAL A 767 2.01 30.57 -9.24
CA VAL A 767 2.85 30.16 -8.09
C VAL A 767 2.02 30.10 -6.82
N ASN A 768 1.93 28.90 -6.27
CA ASN A 768 1.33 28.63 -4.96
C ASN A 768 2.41 28.21 -3.96
N LEU A 769 2.48 28.90 -2.83
CA LEU A 769 3.33 28.56 -1.69
C LEU A 769 2.48 27.89 -0.63
N TYR A 770 2.96 26.81 -0.05
CA TYR A 770 2.23 26.13 1.03
C TYR A 770 3.14 25.73 2.18
N ALA A 771 2.58 25.66 3.37
CA ALA A 771 3.24 25.13 4.56
C ALA A 771 2.22 24.44 5.44
N GLY A 772 2.67 23.38 6.11
CA GLY A 772 1.75 22.61 6.95
C GLY A 772 2.46 21.81 8.04
N ALA A 773 1.64 21.19 8.86
CA ALA A 773 2.05 20.25 9.87
C ALA A 773 1.12 19.04 9.85
N SER A 774 1.68 17.84 9.78
CA SER A 774 0.97 16.62 10.13
C SER A 774 1.25 16.30 11.59
N ASN A 775 0.22 15.84 12.33
CA ASN A 775 0.29 15.62 13.75
C ASN A 775 0.76 16.88 14.51
N LEU A 776 0.11 18.02 14.25
CA LEU A 776 0.51 19.34 14.76
C LEU A 776 0.76 19.38 16.27
N PHE A 777 -0.01 18.62 17.04
CA PHE A 777 0.06 18.60 18.50
C PHE A 777 1.06 17.57 19.06
N ASP A 778 1.85 16.92 18.21
CA ASP A 778 2.91 15.98 18.59
C ASP A 778 2.36 14.77 19.39
N ALA A 779 1.19 14.26 18.98
CA ALA A 779 0.55 13.12 19.62
C ALA A 779 1.33 11.83 19.39
N TYR A 780 1.35 10.97 20.40
CA TYR A 780 1.93 9.64 20.38
C TYR A 780 0.89 8.61 20.84
N PRO A 781 1.03 7.34 20.45
CA PRO A 781 0.21 6.26 21.01
C PRO A 781 0.51 6.04 22.50
N ASP A 782 -0.30 5.21 23.15
CA ASP A 782 -0.03 4.76 24.51
C ASP A 782 1.33 4.06 24.58
N ARG A 783 2.04 4.21 25.69
CA ARG A 783 3.28 3.48 25.92
C ARG A 783 3.04 2.00 26.07
N SER A 784 3.90 1.20 25.45
CA SER A 784 3.95 -0.25 25.64
C SER A 784 4.27 -0.58 27.10
N ASN A 785 3.55 -1.55 27.68
CA ASN A 785 3.80 -2.02 29.04
C ASN A 785 5.13 -2.81 29.14
N GLY A 786 5.57 -3.08 30.39
CA GLY A 786 6.86 -3.70 30.65
C GLY A 786 7.06 -5.12 30.10
N ASP A 787 5.99 -5.82 29.75
CA ASP A 787 6.04 -7.17 29.19
C ASP A 787 6.21 -7.16 27.66
N ILE A 788 5.86 -6.02 27.03
CA ILE A 788 5.84 -5.87 25.56
C ILE A 788 6.96 -4.95 25.06
N PHE A 789 7.36 -3.94 25.84
CA PHE A 789 8.29 -2.87 25.42
C PHE A 789 9.74 -3.33 25.15
N TYR A 790 10.00 -4.62 25.21
CA TYR A 790 11.29 -5.26 24.99
C TYR A 790 12.44 -4.52 25.70
N PHE A 791 12.42 -4.59 27.05
CA PHE A 791 13.45 -3.97 27.90
C PHE A 791 13.69 -2.47 27.61
N GLY A 792 12.63 -1.72 27.37
CA GLY A 792 12.68 -0.29 27.08
C GLY A 792 12.93 0.11 25.62
N ASN A 793 13.32 -0.84 24.76
CA ASN A 793 13.76 -0.57 23.39
C ASN A 793 12.61 -0.16 22.44
N PHE A 794 11.38 -0.70 22.65
CA PHE A 794 10.17 -0.40 21.87
C PHE A 794 9.11 0.27 22.75
N PRO A 795 9.25 1.56 23.05
CA PRO A 795 8.35 2.26 23.97
C PRO A 795 6.93 2.45 23.44
N TYR A 796 6.72 2.28 22.13
CA TYR A 796 5.43 2.41 21.45
C TYR A 796 5.19 1.23 20.51
N ASP A 797 3.90 0.96 20.21
CA ASP A 797 3.56 -0.08 19.21
C ASP A 797 3.98 0.38 17.80
N VAL A 798 4.69 -0.52 17.12
CA VAL A 798 5.17 -0.29 15.75
C VAL A 798 4.07 -0.36 14.69
N LEU A 799 2.84 -0.74 15.06
CA LEU A 799 1.66 -0.77 14.17
C LEU A 799 0.69 0.39 14.42
N SER A 800 1.01 1.31 15.34
CA SER A 800 0.14 2.46 15.61
C SER A 800 -0.17 3.23 14.31
N PRO A 801 -1.44 3.53 14.03
CA PRO A 801 -1.84 4.20 12.79
C PRO A 801 -1.36 5.65 12.68
N ILE A 802 -1.14 6.35 13.81
CA ILE A 802 -0.50 7.68 13.80
C ILE A 802 1.03 7.58 13.68
N GLY A 803 1.58 6.35 13.76
CA GLY A 803 3.02 6.11 13.81
C GLY A 803 3.65 6.52 15.14
N MET A 804 4.96 6.46 15.20
CA MET A 804 5.73 6.79 16.39
C MET A 804 6.69 7.98 16.19
N ASN A 805 6.56 8.71 15.07
CA ASN A 805 7.53 9.73 14.68
C ASN A 805 7.24 11.12 15.25
N GLY A 806 6.02 11.36 15.79
CA GLY A 806 5.58 12.65 16.28
C GLY A 806 5.27 13.64 15.15
N ARG A 807 5.34 14.94 15.44
CA ARG A 807 4.98 16.01 14.53
C ARG A 807 5.92 16.10 13.33
N TYR A 808 5.34 16.26 12.12
CA TYR A 808 6.04 16.51 10.87
C TYR A 808 5.68 17.90 10.34
N LEU A 809 6.68 18.74 10.10
CA LEU A 809 6.54 20.07 9.52
C LEU A 809 7.02 20.05 8.08
N TYR A 810 6.30 20.71 7.17
CA TYR A 810 6.68 20.79 5.77
C TYR A 810 6.34 22.15 5.15
N ALA A 811 7.04 22.47 4.08
CA ALA A 811 6.73 23.62 3.22
C ALA A 811 7.15 23.32 1.79
N GLY A 812 6.48 23.97 0.84
CA GLY A 812 6.75 23.74 -0.57
C GLY A 812 6.22 24.84 -1.49
N VAL A 813 6.49 24.63 -2.77
CA VAL A 813 6.05 25.49 -3.87
C VAL A 813 5.46 24.63 -4.98
N ARG A 814 4.28 25.00 -5.48
CA ARG A 814 3.65 24.45 -6.70
C ARG A 814 3.62 25.54 -7.75
N THR A 815 3.98 25.18 -8.97
CA THR A 815 3.95 26.11 -10.09
C THR A 815 3.31 25.44 -11.30
N SER A 816 2.51 26.18 -12.05
CA SER A 816 1.81 25.69 -13.26
C SER A 816 1.85 26.73 -14.38
N TRP A 817 2.12 26.31 -15.63
CA TRP A 817 2.17 27.18 -16.82
C TRP A 817 1.44 26.57 -17.99
#